data_203fb9d379e942ded74d385c66c44b96
#
_entry.id   203fb9d379e942ded74d385c66c44b96
#
_cell.length_a   1.000
_cell.length_b   1.000
_cell.length_c   1.000
_cell.angle_alpha   90.00
_cell.angle_beta   90.00
_cell.angle_gamma   90.00
#
_symmetry.space_group_name_H-M   'P 1'
#
loop_
_entity.id
_entity.type
_entity.pdbx_description
1 polymer ?
#
loop_
_entity_poly.entity_id
_entity_poly.type
_entity_poly.pdbx_seq_one_letter_code
_entity_poly.pdbx_strand_id
1 'polypeptide(L)'
;MIAERNKGVFTQPPEAVPDGNVDVSGGGRWKIWQNAGTKIDAPILGNGDLLAAVAGNARYPQFWFTTNDFWQMESAANWEFFHDNNSAKCDPAVSGGSPRPVGRMVFDIPDMEDAKWYTEQNFAAAETITILTNSKGEKCTLKSWIAADENVLVVEFETETDLDLEFDFYFPDETGKGCGKAVDIWGSGESEEIQNGMFVGLVTGHPLQVKKTGGGIVSGYRQFSDHVDMPTKVGFAGGFLKKEKAENNVSAEKSREFGNAYDLRDRSTRRRIKAGEKATFILAVRSWAKCSRPYEYAFSRARWITAEDVENLRIRHLAWWKRFWSMSEISLDDPVIEQRYYLSKYMLASLSRDPDYPPNILGISTFDRPAWNGNYKINYNHQSPYLNLMVSGHFEQSDPHDAPYLKLMEISDEMCKRLLHHEGLYYPLGLGPDGVVSEALLLHMKSPALHGALNMIYRYEISQDTKYAWKVYPYLRGVADFWEKDLALRDGVYHVVGDGMHERTDGNIRENGVPEDPVNTLGYLKTFFTWLPQISEVLELDEEKRTKWQEIAQNLAPYPKGTIREIQDNPTLWKEADVKLEDLLPQEMLDKEIYYDEGVGGKWSFHFPGNIMHIYPGNAVGLGSAQKELEVARNTVHIHSLVENKLGELEYKKALEKASDEKKETAVKHAHFYKAGAFNASNLSCLFFTAAVRTGYDPDIIWKEMRDMITYRGIPNGFLKENPHGIEQLNTIPDAIQEMMLQSYEGVIRIFPVWPRKKHPNASFRNFRAWGGFEVSASLKDGEIEQVTVLSHKGNTCRVENPWPEKSVIVKYGYSGREEVCFGEYLSIELQKEEQVLLSVL
;
A
#
# COMPACT_ATOMS: atom_id res chain seq x y z
N MET A 1 -16.94 -17.18 8.88
CA MET A 1 -16.48 -16.03 8.02
C MET A 1 -15.68 -16.59 6.85
N ILE A 2 -15.77 -15.99 5.65
CA ILE A 2 -14.99 -16.44 4.49
C ILE A 2 -13.48 -16.29 4.74
N ALA A 3 -13.07 -15.28 5.50
CA ALA A 3 -11.68 -15.11 5.92
C ALA A 3 -11.07 -16.35 6.63
N GLU A 4 -11.87 -17.20 7.25
CA GLU A 4 -11.39 -18.42 7.95
C GLU A 4 -10.85 -19.49 6.99
N ARG A 5 -11.37 -19.54 5.76
CA ARG A 5 -10.91 -20.49 4.73
C ARG A 5 -9.69 -19.97 3.95
N ASN A 6 -9.40 -18.69 4.08
CA ASN A 6 -8.31 -18.03 3.39
C ASN A 6 -7.10 -17.88 4.33
N LYS A 7 -5.94 -18.32 3.89
CA LYS A 7 -4.70 -18.29 4.67
C LYS A 7 -3.46 -18.15 3.79
N GLY A 8 -2.38 -17.63 4.37
CA GLY A 8 -1.05 -17.67 3.78
C GLY A 8 -0.30 -18.95 4.18
N VAL A 9 0.47 -19.52 3.26
CA VAL A 9 1.27 -20.73 3.53
C VAL A 9 2.71 -20.51 3.05
N PHE A 10 3.66 -20.79 3.96
CA PHE A 10 5.09 -20.68 3.73
C PHE A 10 5.73 -22.03 4.02
N THR A 11 6.21 -22.71 2.98
CA THR A 11 6.80 -24.06 3.07
C THR A 11 8.32 -24.03 3.16
N GLN A 12 8.93 -22.85 3.03
CA GLN A 12 10.34 -22.59 3.23
C GLN A 12 10.50 -21.50 4.29
N PRO A 13 11.62 -21.49 5.04
CA PRO A 13 11.88 -20.41 5.97
C PRO A 13 12.05 -19.10 5.21
N PRO A 14 11.28 -18.05 5.55
CA PRO A 14 11.40 -16.77 4.89
C PRO A 14 12.68 -16.04 5.33
N GLU A 15 13.32 -15.36 4.38
CA GLU A 15 14.42 -14.45 4.65
C GLU A 15 13.87 -13.03 4.74
N ALA A 16 13.66 -12.52 5.95
CA ALA A 16 13.20 -11.14 6.12
C ALA A 16 14.23 -10.10 5.63
N VAL A 17 15.50 -10.49 5.63
CA VAL A 17 16.63 -9.71 5.09
C VAL A 17 17.60 -10.72 4.46
N PRO A 18 17.84 -10.67 3.15
CA PRO A 18 18.80 -11.55 2.51
C PRO A 18 20.21 -11.34 3.08
N ASP A 19 20.96 -12.41 3.19
CA ASP A 19 22.39 -12.35 3.49
C ASP A 19 23.10 -11.39 2.53
N GLY A 20 23.97 -10.53 3.08
CA GLY A 20 24.61 -9.39 2.49
C GLY A 20 25.42 -9.56 1.19
N ASN A 21 25.21 -10.63 0.44
CA ASN A 21 25.77 -10.83 -0.87
C ASN A 21 24.73 -10.54 -1.96
N VAL A 22 24.46 -9.26 -2.15
CA VAL A 22 23.73 -8.82 -3.35
C VAL A 22 24.64 -9.04 -4.55
N ASP A 23 24.34 -10.05 -5.36
CA ASP A 23 25.05 -10.27 -6.62
C ASP A 23 24.58 -9.24 -7.65
N VAL A 24 25.30 -8.14 -7.74
CA VAL A 24 25.09 -7.08 -8.75
C VAL A 24 25.74 -7.42 -10.10
N SER A 25 26.47 -8.51 -10.21
CA SER A 25 27.24 -8.87 -11.41
C SER A 25 26.38 -9.38 -12.59
N GLY A 26 25.10 -9.62 -12.35
CA GLY A 26 24.23 -10.30 -13.31
C GLY A 26 23.49 -9.44 -14.32
N GLY A 27 23.88 -8.19 -14.50
CA GLY A 27 23.42 -7.32 -15.58
C GLY A 27 21.90 -7.12 -15.66
N GLY A 28 21.44 -5.95 -15.27
CA GLY A 28 20.09 -5.48 -15.45
C GLY A 28 19.46 -5.01 -14.15
N ARG A 29 18.78 -3.89 -14.25
CA ARG A 29 17.99 -3.19 -13.23
C ARG A 29 17.17 -4.12 -12.33
N TRP A 30 16.63 -5.18 -12.90
CA TRP A 30 15.72 -6.11 -12.26
C TRP A 30 16.39 -7.09 -11.29
N LYS A 31 17.65 -7.48 -11.53
CA LYS A 31 18.39 -8.36 -10.62
C LYS A 31 18.81 -7.65 -9.34
N ILE A 32 19.17 -6.38 -9.44
CA ILE A 32 19.49 -5.54 -8.31
C ILE A 32 18.27 -5.43 -7.39
N TRP A 33 17.10 -5.25 -7.95
CA TRP A 33 15.85 -5.13 -7.19
C TRP A 33 15.44 -6.44 -6.52
N GLN A 34 15.65 -7.57 -7.17
CA GLN A 34 15.36 -8.89 -6.59
C GLN A 34 16.31 -9.25 -5.43
N ASN A 35 17.55 -8.79 -5.51
CA ASN A 35 18.59 -9.12 -4.54
C ASN A 35 18.82 -8.01 -3.50
N ALA A 36 18.21 -6.87 -3.66
CA ALA A 36 18.46 -5.71 -2.79
C ALA A 36 17.90 -5.84 -1.37
N GLY A 37 17.28 -6.97 -1.04
CA GLY A 37 16.81 -7.28 0.30
C GLY A 37 15.79 -6.32 0.89
N THR A 38 15.19 -5.49 0.05
CA THR A 38 14.20 -4.50 0.49
C THR A 38 12.81 -5.08 0.65
N LYS A 39 12.57 -6.24 0.04
CA LYS A 39 11.30 -6.95 0.18
C LYS A 39 11.38 -8.01 1.24
N ILE A 40 10.47 -7.87 2.17
CA ILE A 40 10.24 -8.88 3.18
C ILE A 40 9.31 -9.93 2.57
N ASP A 41 9.82 -11.15 2.41
CA ASP A 41 9.05 -12.31 1.92
C ASP A 41 8.34 -13.08 3.03
N ALA A 42 8.51 -12.64 4.26
CA ALA A 42 7.99 -13.27 5.47
C ALA A 42 6.52 -12.91 5.76
N PRO A 43 5.79 -13.76 6.52
CA PRO A 43 4.50 -13.39 7.10
C PRO A 43 4.65 -12.17 7.99
N ILE A 44 3.70 -11.24 7.91
CA ILE A 44 3.70 -10.01 8.70
C ILE A 44 2.55 -10.07 9.70
N LEU A 45 2.88 -9.78 10.96
CA LEU A 45 1.94 -9.53 12.04
C LEU A 45 1.89 -8.02 12.32
N GLY A 46 0.72 -7.49 12.67
CA GLY A 46 0.64 -6.08 13.00
C GLY A 46 -0.68 -5.67 13.64
N ASN A 47 -0.63 -4.50 14.27
CA ASN A 47 -1.80 -3.85 14.85
C ASN A 47 -1.98 -2.40 14.35
N GLY A 48 -1.32 -2.07 13.23
CA GLY A 48 -1.35 -0.73 12.64
C GLY A 48 -0.36 0.26 13.25
N ASP A 49 0.40 -0.18 14.25
CA ASP A 49 1.49 0.57 14.88
C ASP A 49 2.71 -0.33 15.06
N LEU A 50 2.64 -1.35 15.93
CA LEU A 50 3.67 -2.40 16.02
C LEU A 50 3.51 -3.40 14.89
N LEU A 51 4.59 -3.65 14.16
CA LEU A 51 4.70 -4.60 13.06
C LEU A 51 5.81 -5.61 13.34
N ALA A 52 5.61 -6.86 12.93
CA ALA A 52 6.64 -7.88 13.02
C ALA A 52 6.63 -8.79 11.79
N ALA A 53 7.82 -9.07 11.22
CA ALA A 53 8.02 -10.09 10.19
C ALA A 53 8.56 -11.36 10.83
N VAL A 54 7.91 -12.49 10.54
CA VAL A 54 8.24 -13.82 11.10
C VAL A 54 9.15 -14.54 10.11
N ALA A 55 10.44 -14.65 10.45
CA ALA A 55 11.49 -15.11 9.53
C ALA A 55 12.51 -16.02 10.20
N GLY A 56 13.65 -16.21 9.54
CA GLY A 56 14.77 -17.03 10.03
C GLY A 56 14.77 -18.43 9.51
N ASN A 57 15.28 -19.39 10.28
CA ASN A 57 15.30 -20.80 9.94
C ASN A 57 14.84 -21.65 11.14
N ALA A 58 14.81 -22.95 10.98
CA ALA A 58 14.25 -23.83 12.01
C ALA A 58 15.02 -23.77 13.34
N ARG A 59 16.36 -23.61 13.31
CA ARG A 59 17.15 -23.40 14.50
C ARG A 59 17.02 -21.99 15.05
N TYR A 60 16.93 -20.98 14.17
CA TYR A 60 16.92 -19.57 14.52
C TYR A 60 15.64 -18.89 14.04
N PRO A 61 14.44 -19.23 14.56
CA PRO A 61 13.24 -18.46 14.34
C PRO A 61 13.44 -17.03 14.84
N GLN A 62 13.04 -16.05 14.04
CA GLN A 62 13.28 -14.64 14.37
C GLN A 62 12.09 -13.76 14.02
N PHE A 63 12.01 -12.63 14.70
CA PHE A 63 10.99 -11.61 14.52
C PHE A 63 11.68 -10.27 14.32
N TRP A 64 11.55 -9.73 13.12
CA TRP A 64 11.93 -8.34 12.85
C TRP A 64 10.78 -7.45 13.21
N PHE A 65 11.01 -6.43 14.06
CA PHE A 65 9.92 -5.59 14.54
C PHE A 65 10.24 -4.10 14.41
N THR A 66 9.18 -3.34 14.12
CA THR A 66 9.21 -1.88 13.94
C THR A 66 7.90 -1.28 14.40
N THR A 67 7.86 0.06 14.53
CA THR A 67 6.62 0.81 14.74
C THR A 67 6.46 1.88 13.66
N ASN A 68 5.24 2.21 13.27
CA ASN A 68 4.96 3.22 12.25
C ASN A 68 5.40 4.63 12.67
N ASP A 69 5.53 4.86 13.96
CA ASP A 69 5.89 6.15 14.57
C ASP A 69 7.38 6.29 14.94
N PHE A 70 8.21 5.30 14.60
CA PHE A 70 9.66 5.38 14.87
C PHE A 70 10.45 5.80 13.62
N TRP A 71 10.69 7.10 13.52
CA TRP A 71 11.41 7.72 12.42
C TRP A 71 12.62 8.49 12.92
N GLN A 72 13.66 8.53 12.12
CA GLN A 72 14.65 9.59 12.19
C GLN A 72 14.23 10.66 11.20
N MET A 73 13.90 11.85 11.71
CA MET A 73 13.47 12.97 10.86
C MET A 73 14.16 14.25 11.28
N GLU A 74 14.43 15.12 10.32
CA GLU A 74 14.79 16.49 10.59
C GLU A 74 13.52 17.33 10.84
N SER A 75 13.68 18.42 11.57
CA SER A 75 12.58 19.34 11.83
C SER A 75 11.92 19.80 10.53
N ALA A 76 10.62 19.90 10.55
CA ALA A 76 9.83 20.42 9.44
C ALA A 76 10.31 21.81 8.93
N ALA A 77 10.92 22.61 9.81
CA ALA A 77 11.51 23.89 9.47
C ALA A 77 12.72 23.79 8.52
N ASN A 78 13.32 22.62 8.37
CA ASN A 78 14.54 22.43 7.57
C ASN A 78 14.28 22.13 6.09
N TRP A 79 13.04 22.30 5.60
CA TRP A 79 12.73 22.09 4.21
C TRP A 79 13.56 22.96 3.23
N GLU A 80 14.16 24.05 3.70
CA GLU A 80 15.07 24.90 2.93
C GLU A 80 16.31 24.17 2.41
N PHE A 81 16.76 23.11 3.08
CA PHE A 81 17.87 22.28 2.61
C PHE A 81 17.54 21.54 1.29
N PHE A 82 16.28 21.37 0.99
CA PHE A 82 15.82 20.68 -0.22
C PHE A 82 15.68 21.64 -1.42
N HIS A 83 16.14 22.89 -1.27
CA HIS A 83 15.92 23.96 -2.23
C HIS A 83 16.92 24.03 -3.37
N ASP A 84 18.14 23.54 -3.17
CA ASP A 84 19.12 23.55 -4.24
C ASP A 84 18.82 22.40 -5.21
N ASN A 85 18.49 22.74 -6.45
CA ASN A 85 18.19 21.84 -7.58
C ASN A 85 19.29 20.80 -7.91
N ASN A 86 20.08 20.42 -6.95
CA ASN A 86 21.11 19.39 -7.01
C ASN A 86 20.70 18.18 -6.16
N SER A 87 19.60 17.51 -6.54
CA SER A 87 19.16 16.26 -5.98
C SER A 87 20.26 15.18 -5.87
N ALA A 88 21.28 15.31 -6.69
CA ALA A 88 22.46 14.47 -6.67
C ALA A 88 23.42 14.71 -5.49
N LYS A 89 23.21 15.75 -4.68
CA LYS A 89 24.14 16.13 -3.60
C LYS A 89 23.54 16.13 -2.20
N CYS A 90 22.30 15.66 -2.04
CA CYS A 90 21.77 15.47 -0.71
C CYS A 90 22.63 14.43 0.00
N ASP A 91 23.42 14.88 0.99
CA ASP A 91 24.15 13.96 1.85
C ASP A 91 23.12 13.06 2.55
N PRO A 92 23.08 11.76 2.27
CA PRO A 92 22.14 10.84 2.89
C PRO A 92 22.36 10.72 4.40
N ALA A 93 23.49 11.17 4.91
CA ALA A 93 23.71 11.30 6.35
C ALA A 93 22.92 12.47 6.95
N VAL A 94 22.58 13.47 6.13
CA VAL A 94 21.88 14.71 6.53
C VAL A 94 20.48 14.76 5.95
N SER A 95 20.26 14.16 4.78
CA SER A 95 19.00 14.27 4.07
C SER A 95 18.03 13.17 4.43
N GLY A 96 16.91 13.58 4.89
CA GLY A 96 15.68 12.87 4.76
C GLY A 96 15.34 11.95 5.91
N GLY A 97 14.21 12.26 6.49
CA GLY A 97 13.50 11.38 7.41
C GLY A 97 13.30 10.00 6.79
N SER A 98 13.43 9.01 7.64
CA SER A 98 13.28 7.61 7.26
C SER A 98 12.73 6.81 8.43
N PRO A 99 11.79 5.88 8.20
CA PRO A 99 11.38 4.93 9.23
C PRO A 99 12.56 4.06 9.63
N ARG A 100 12.63 3.72 10.90
CA ARG A 100 13.73 2.92 11.45
C ARG A 100 13.20 1.62 12.04
N PRO A 101 13.85 0.48 11.81
CA PRO A 101 13.53 -0.74 12.53
C PRO A 101 13.88 -0.58 14.02
N VAL A 102 13.07 -1.18 14.88
CA VAL A 102 13.40 -1.24 16.31
C VAL A 102 14.49 -2.27 16.57
N GLY A 103 14.37 -3.45 15.95
CA GLY A 103 15.36 -4.52 16.06
C GLY A 103 14.81 -5.86 15.58
N ARG A 104 15.56 -6.91 15.87
CA ARG A 104 15.11 -8.30 15.69
C ARG A 104 15.30 -9.11 16.97
N MET A 105 14.37 -9.96 17.23
CA MET A 105 14.41 -10.97 18.28
C MET A 105 14.68 -12.33 17.65
N VAL A 106 15.60 -13.10 18.22
CA VAL A 106 16.01 -14.42 17.73
C VAL A 106 15.89 -15.44 18.84
N PHE A 107 15.32 -16.60 18.52
CA PHE A 107 15.37 -17.79 19.37
C PHE A 107 16.40 -18.78 18.81
N ASP A 108 17.42 -19.18 19.58
CA ASP A 108 18.31 -20.29 19.24
C ASP A 108 17.73 -21.57 19.82
N ILE A 109 17.31 -22.49 18.97
CA ILE A 109 16.71 -23.79 19.34
C ILE A 109 17.55 -24.89 18.72
N PRO A 110 18.70 -25.28 19.38
CA PRO A 110 19.65 -26.26 18.81
C PRO A 110 19.00 -27.58 18.42
N ASP A 111 17.98 -28.04 19.17
CA ASP A 111 17.28 -29.29 18.92
C ASP A 111 16.49 -29.29 17.61
N MET A 112 16.33 -28.14 16.96
CA MET A 112 15.60 -27.93 15.71
C MET A 112 16.50 -27.55 14.52
N GLU A 113 17.83 -27.73 14.60
CA GLU A 113 18.79 -27.32 13.57
C GLU A 113 18.46 -27.85 12.17
N ASP A 114 18.09 -29.15 12.09
CA ASP A 114 17.75 -29.83 10.84
C ASP A 114 16.23 -29.98 10.62
N ALA A 115 15.42 -29.26 11.38
CA ALA A 115 13.96 -29.39 11.31
C ALA A 115 13.40 -28.79 10.01
N LYS A 116 12.33 -29.40 9.51
CA LYS A 116 11.54 -28.85 8.43
C LYS A 116 10.72 -27.69 8.94
N TRP A 117 10.67 -26.62 8.17
CA TRP A 117 9.89 -25.43 8.42
C TRP A 117 8.55 -25.46 7.71
N TYR A 118 7.49 -25.07 8.39
CA TYR A 118 6.18 -24.78 7.82
C TYR A 118 5.54 -23.64 8.61
N THR A 119 5.01 -22.63 7.93
CA THR A 119 4.26 -21.55 8.57
C THR A 119 2.92 -21.35 7.88
N GLU A 120 1.88 -21.28 8.66
CA GLU A 120 0.54 -20.87 8.25
C GLU A 120 0.23 -19.50 8.84
N GLN A 121 -0.26 -18.58 8.02
CA GLN A 121 -0.76 -17.29 8.43
C GLN A 121 -2.29 -17.31 8.38
N ASN A 122 -2.90 -17.25 9.54
CA ASN A 122 -4.36 -17.27 9.72
C ASN A 122 -4.88 -15.83 9.70
N PHE A 123 -5.55 -15.41 8.62
CA PHE A 123 -6.05 -14.05 8.49
C PHE A 123 -7.19 -13.74 9.45
N ALA A 124 -8.07 -14.70 9.72
CA ALA A 124 -9.24 -14.50 10.59
C ALA A 124 -8.86 -14.18 12.03
N ALA A 125 -7.82 -14.88 12.53
CA ALA A 125 -7.32 -14.72 13.89
C ALA A 125 -6.07 -13.83 13.95
N ALA A 126 -5.56 -13.34 12.82
CA ALA A 126 -4.35 -12.53 12.70
C ALA A 126 -3.16 -13.08 13.48
N GLU A 127 -2.85 -14.33 13.20
CA GLU A 127 -1.78 -15.07 13.85
C GLU A 127 -0.97 -15.88 12.84
N THR A 128 0.26 -16.19 13.21
CA THR A 128 1.08 -17.18 12.50
C THR A 128 1.26 -18.41 13.35
N ILE A 129 1.24 -19.58 12.70
CA ILE A 129 1.53 -20.88 13.32
C ILE A 129 2.72 -21.48 12.57
N THR A 130 3.91 -21.40 13.17
CA THR A 130 5.14 -21.99 12.64
C THR A 130 5.35 -23.35 13.29
N ILE A 131 5.49 -24.39 12.47
CA ILE A 131 5.72 -25.76 12.90
C ILE A 131 7.11 -26.19 12.42
N LEU A 132 7.97 -26.50 13.38
CA LEU A 132 9.30 -27.06 13.16
C LEU A 132 9.22 -28.56 13.42
N THR A 133 9.57 -29.39 12.44
CA THR A 133 9.51 -30.86 12.58
C THR A 133 10.93 -31.42 12.43
N ASN A 134 11.50 -31.94 13.50
CA ASN A 134 12.85 -32.50 13.50
C ASN A 134 12.95 -33.84 12.74
N SER A 135 14.16 -34.38 12.63
CA SER A 135 14.43 -35.64 11.90
C SER A 135 13.75 -36.87 12.51
N LYS A 136 13.32 -36.80 13.77
CA LYS A 136 12.54 -37.87 14.46
C LYS A 136 11.03 -37.74 14.26
N GLY A 137 10.58 -36.64 13.61
CA GLY A 137 9.17 -36.33 13.43
C GLY A 137 8.52 -35.63 14.62
N GLU A 138 9.30 -35.22 15.63
CA GLU A 138 8.82 -34.47 16.78
C GLU A 138 8.66 -32.99 16.42
N LYS A 139 7.64 -32.35 16.96
CA LYS A 139 7.26 -30.99 16.58
C LYS A 139 7.51 -29.98 17.69
N CYS A 140 7.95 -28.79 17.27
CA CYS A 140 7.87 -27.55 18.04
C CYS A 140 6.98 -26.57 17.28
N THR A 141 5.93 -26.09 17.92
CA THR A 141 4.98 -25.13 17.36
C THR A 141 5.17 -23.77 18.01
N LEU A 142 5.33 -22.73 17.19
CA LEU A 142 5.36 -21.33 17.61
C LEU A 142 4.10 -20.67 17.08
N LYS A 143 3.18 -20.30 17.96
CA LYS A 143 2.00 -19.52 17.63
C LYS A 143 2.27 -18.06 18.01
N SER A 144 2.21 -17.16 17.02
CA SER A 144 2.60 -15.76 17.22
C SER A 144 1.51 -14.80 16.78
N TRP A 145 1.29 -13.74 17.56
CA TRP A 145 0.30 -12.70 17.27
C TRP A 145 0.67 -11.40 17.98
N ILE A 146 0.26 -10.26 17.41
CA ILE A 146 0.38 -8.93 18.03
C ILE A 146 -1.01 -8.52 18.53
N ALA A 147 -1.09 -8.11 19.79
CA ALA A 147 -2.35 -7.65 20.38
C ALA A 147 -2.94 -6.49 19.57
N ALA A 148 -4.24 -6.59 19.27
CA ALA A 148 -4.90 -5.64 18.37
C ALA A 148 -4.96 -4.20 18.92
N ASP A 149 -4.93 -4.03 20.22
CA ASP A 149 -5.10 -2.77 20.94
C ASP A 149 -3.88 -2.37 21.79
N GLU A 150 -2.81 -3.15 21.75
CA GLU A 150 -1.59 -2.86 22.50
C GLU A 150 -0.33 -3.35 21.76
N ASN A 151 0.77 -2.61 21.84
CA ASN A 151 2.04 -2.98 21.22
C ASN A 151 2.74 -4.10 21.99
N VAL A 152 2.13 -5.27 21.99
CA VAL A 152 2.61 -6.51 22.59
C VAL A 152 2.57 -7.63 21.57
N LEU A 153 3.74 -8.16 21.23
CA LEU A 153 3.89 -9.43 20.49
C LEU A 153 3.92 -10.58 21.48
N VAL A 154 3.11 -11.58 21.25
CA VAL A 154 3.06 -12.84 22.02
C VAL A 154 3.53 -13.97 21.14
N VAL A 155 4.42 -14.83 21.67
CA VAL A 155 4.89 -16.06 21.03
C VAL A 155 4.67 -17.21 22.00
N GLU A 156 3.76 -18.11 21.65
CA GLU A 156 3.41 -19.31 22.43
C GLU A 156 4.15 -20.52 21.85
N PHE A 157 4.96 -21.16 22.68
CA PHE A 157 5.67 -22.40 22.34
C PHE A 157 4.91 -23.61 22.87
N GLU A 158 4.76 -24.61 22.03
CA GLU A 158 4.28 -25.95 22.38
C GLU A 158 5.20 -26.98 21.71
N THR A 159 5.69 -27.96 22.47
CA THR A 159 6.70 -28.89 21.99
C THR A 159 6.41 -30.35 22.40
N GLU A 160 6.72 -31.28 21.49
CA GLU A 160 6.60 -32.72 21.70
C GLU A 160 7.90 -33.32 22.28
N THR A 161 8.98 -32.56 22.33
CA THR A 161 10.30 -32.95 22.87
C THR A 161 10.81 -31.92 23.85
N ASP A 162 11.74 -32.29 24.73
CA ASP A 162 12.42 -31.30 25.59
C ASP A 162 13.24 -30.35 24.73
N LEU A 163 13.11 -29.05 24.95
CA LEU A 163 13.89 -28.02 24.26
C LEU A 163 14.70 -27.18 25.24
N ASP A 164 15.95 -26.93 24.89
CA ASP A 164 16.76 -25.92 25.52
C ASP A 164 16.91 -24.76 24.52
N LEU A 165 16.23 -23.65 24.78
CA LEU A 165 16.28 -22.48 23.91
C LEU A 165 16.92 -21.30 24.59
N GLU A 166 17.54 -20.47 23.77
CA GLU A 166 18.08 -19.18 24.17
C GLU A 166 17.44 -18.08 23.30
N PHE A 167 17.12 -16.94 23.87
CA PHE A 167 16.66 -15.80 23.08
C PHE A 167 17.54 -14.59 23.29
N ASP A 168 17.67 -13.78 22.24
CA ASP A 168 18.43 -12.56 22.29
C ASP A 168 17.86 -11.51 21.32
N PHE A 169 18.23 -10.25 21.51
CA PHE A 169 17.88 -9.14 20.65
C PHE A 169 19.11 -8.63 19.94
N TYR A 170 18.93 -8.42 18.63
CA TYR A 170 19.96 -7.94 17.74
C TYR A 170 19.50 -6.66 17.06
N PHE A 171 20.46 -5.96 16.58
CA PHE A 171 20.32 -4.66 15.98
C PHE A 171 20.98 -4.66 14.60
N PRO A 172 20.48 -3.93 13.62
CA PRO A 172 21.19 -3.75 12.36
C PRO A 172 22.59 -3.21 12.60
N ASP A 173 23.60 -3.86 12.04
CA ASP A 173 25.01 -3.58 12.23
C ASP A 173 25.45 -2.32 11.46
N GLU A 174 26.22 -1.42 12.10
CA GLU A 174 26.83 -0.25 11.47
C GLU A 174 27.82 -0.61 10.37
N THR A 175 28.39 -1.82 10.39
CA THR A 175 29.38 -2.25 9.39
C THR A 175 28.77 -2.72 8.07
N GLY A 176 27.46 -2.78 7.98
CA GLY A 176 26.74 -3.25 6.79
C GLY A 176 26.92 -4.73 6.46
N LYS A 177 27.59 -5.50 7.32
CA LYS A 177 27.87 -6.91 7.03
C LYS A 177 26.67 -7.84 7.24
N GLY A 178 25.67 -7.44 7.99
CA GLY A 178 24.46 -8.23 8.23
C GLY A 178 23.24 -7.76 7.46
N CYS A 179 23.31 -6.61 6.79
CA CYS A 179 22.17 -5.98 6.11
C CYS A 179 22.40 -5.77 4.62
N GLY A 180 23.45 -6.34 4.06
CA GLY A 180 23.84 -6.10 2.67
C GLY A 180 24.71 -4.84 2.50
N LYS A 181 25.40 -4.76 1.39
CA LYS A 181 26.09 -3.55 0.96
C LYS A 181 25.06 -2.56 0.43
N ALA A 182 25.36 -1.26 0.58
CA ALA A 182 24.61 -0.24 -0.12
C ALA A 182 24.65 -0.53 -1.63
N VAL A 183 23.51 -0.57 -2.26
CA VAL A 183 23.39 -0.83 -3.70
C VAL A 183 22.69 0.36 -4.34
N ASP A 184 23.30 0.91 -5.37
CA ASP A 184 22.64 1.85 -6.24
C ASP A 184 21.60 1.12 -7.10
N ILE A 185 20.33 1.34 -6.83
CA ILE A 185 19.22 0.71 -7.55
C ILE A 185 19.12 1.17 -9.01
N TRP A 186 19.83 2.22 -9.39
CA TRP A 186 19.86 2.73 -10.76
C TRP A 186 21.00 2.17 -11.62
N GLY A 187 21.83 1.28 -11.07
CA GLY A 187 22.76 0.47 -11.86
C GLY A 187 24.13 1.09 -12.10
N SER A 188 24.57 2.03 -11.29
CA SER A 188 25.92 2.57 -11.36
C SER A 188 27.01 1.71 -10.68
N GLY A 189 26.61 0.62 -10.02
CA GLY A 189 27.52 -0.30 -9.34
C GLY A 189 27.66 -0.08 -7.84
N GLU A 190 28.50 -0.85 -7.17
CA GLU A 190 28.87 -0.66 -5.77
C GLU A 190 29.60 0.70 -5.63
N SER A 191 29.05 1.65 -4.93
CA SER A 191 29.74 2.88 -4.62
C SER A 191 29.79 3.10 -3.11
N GLU A 192 30.97 3.48 -2.62
CA GLU A 192 31.15 3.97 -1.25
C GLU A 192 30.57 5.40 -1.11
N GLU A 193 30.34 6.09 -2.23
CA GLU A 193 29.75 7.40 -2.30
C GLU A 193 28.32 7.34 -2.82
N ILE A 194 27.45 7.98 -2.10
CA ILE A 194 26.04 8.09 -2.37
C ILE A 194 25.80 9.01 -3.58
N GLN A 195 25.49 8.43 -4.73
CA GLN A 195 24.97 9.20 -5.86
C GLN A 195 23.46 9.04 -5.95
N ASN A 196 22.73 10.13 -5.95
CA ASN A 196 21.30 10.25 -6.20
C ASN A 196 20.31 9.81 -5.08
N GLY A 197 20.72 9.66 -3.83
CA GLY A 197 19.78 9.52 -2.71
C GLY A 197 18.95 8.23 -2.64
N MET A 198 19.21 7.23 -3.49
CA MET A 198 18.46 5.99 -3.54
C MET A 198 19.31 4.81 -3.06
N PHE A 199 19.23 4.48 -1.80
CA PHE A 199 19.98 3.38 -1.19
C PHE A 199 19.09 2.32 -0.62
N VAL A 200 19.65 1.12 -0.66
CA VAL A 200 19.07 -0.06 -0.07
C VAL A 200 20.09 -0.70 0.85
N GLY A 201 19.75 -0.90 2.10
CA GLY A 201 20.50 -1.76 3.00
C GLY A 201 21.63 -1.15 3.80
N LEU A 202 21.89 0.16 3.73
CA LEU A 202 22.93 0.76 4.55
C LEU A 202 22.45 1.00 6.00
N VAL A 203 23.27 0.60 6.96
CA VAL A 203 23.02 0.87 8.37
C VAL A 203 23.90 2.01 8.82
N THR A 204 23.29 3.12 9.19
CA THR A 204 23.93 4.19 9.91
C THR A 204 23.05 4.51 11.10
N GLY A 205 23.28 3.88 12.20
CA GLY A 205 22.45 4.10 13.37
C GLY A 205 23.26 4.39 14.60
N HIS A 206 22.73 5.19 15.50
CA HIS A 206 23.25 5.27 16.83
C HIS A 206 23.12 3.92 17.53
N PRO A 207 24.12 3.49 18.29
CA PRO A 207 24.13 2.19 18.94
C PRO A 207 22.92 2.03 19.85
N LEU A 208 22.37 0.84 19.83
CA LEU A 208 21.32 0.43 20.73
C LEU A 208 21.78 0.60 22.18
N GLN A 209 21.09 1.41 22.96
CA GLN A 209 21.35 1.51 24.40
C GLN A 209 20.56 0.40 25.09
N VAL A 210 21.26 -0.62 25.54
CA VAL A 210 20.62 -1.74 26.24
C VAL A 210 21.00 -1.74 27.71
N LYS A 211 20.01 -1.89 28.57
CA LYS A 211 20.19 -1.95 30.03
C LYS A 211 20.05 -3.40 30.50
N LYS A 212 20.96 -3.80 31.35
CA LYS A 212 20.94 -5.09 32.00
C LYS A 212 19.77 -5.14 33.01
N THR A 213 18.88 -6.12 32.86
CA THR A 213 17.76 -6.29 33.77
C THR A 213 17.75 -7.71 34.29
N GLY A 214 17.73 -7.88 35.62
CA GLY A 214 17.61 -9.18 36.23
C GLY A 214 16.23 -9.81 36.03
N GLY A 215 16.12 -11.13 36.16
CA GLY A 215 14.83 -11.83 36.17
C GLY A 215 14.35 -12.35 34.82
N GLY A 216 15.24 -12.63 33.86
CA GLY A 216 14.89 -13.25 32.59
C GLY A 216 14.24 -12.32 31.58
N ILE A 217 14.46 -11.02 31.70
CA ILE A 217 14.00 -10.00 30.74
C ILE A 217 15.19 -9.35 30.08
N VAL A 218 15.16 -9.29 28.75
CA VAL A 218 16.06 -8.46 27.95
C VAL A 218 15.32 -7.22 27.55
N SER A 219 15.92 -6.06 27.73
CA SER A 219 15.28 -4.79 27.42
C SER A 219 16.30 -3.77 26.91
N GLY A 220 15.81 -2.84 26.13
CA GLY A 220 16.63 -1.79 25.58
C GLY A 220 15.81 -0.64 25.00
N TYR A 221 16.53 0.32 24.46
CA TYR A 221 15.95 1.40 23.70
C TYR A 221 16.87 1.81 22.55
N ARG A 222 16.27 2.39 21.55
CA ARG A 222 16.95 3.03 20.44
C ARG A 222 16.54 4.50 20.41
N GLN A 223 17.49 5.38 20.20
CA GLN A 223 17.27 6.82 20.15
C GLN A 223 18.22 7.46 19.15
N PHE A 224 17.70 8.41 18.38
CA PHE A 224 18.48 9.32 17.56
C PHE A 224 18.51 10.67 18.27
N SER A 225 19.71 11.19 18.54
CA SER A 225 19.91 12.29 19.51
C SER A 225 19.66 13.68 18.99
N ASP A 226 19.51 13.84 17.67
CA ASP A 226 19.68 15.16 17.05
C ASP A 226 18.34 15.88 16.79
N HIS A 227 17.20 15.27 17.14
CA HIS A 227 15.87 15.82 16.85
C HIS A 227 15.00 15.76 18.10
N VAL A 228 14.97 16.87 18.85
CA VAL A 228 14.24 16.98 20.13
C VAL A 228 12.73 16.98 19.92
N ASP A 229 12.27 17.41 18.76
CA ASP A 229 10.86 17.65 18.47
C ASP A 229 10.15 16.46 17.79
N MET A 230 10.86 15.38 17.53
CA MET A 230 10.38 14.24 16.74
C MET A 230 10.35 12.95 17.57
N PRO A 231 9.49 11.97 17.21
CA PRO A 231 9.45 10.66 17.89
C PRO A 231 10.68 9.81 17.53
N THR A 232 11.81 10.16 18.10
CA THR A 232 13.12 9.57 17.77
C THR A 232 13.57 8.49 18.76
N LYS A 233 12.72 8.12 19.71
CA LYS A 233 13.03 7.13 20.74
C LYS A 233 12.00 6.02 20.79
N VAL A 234 12.47 4.78 20.85
CA VAL A 234 11.66 3.60 21.08
C VAL A 234 12.28 2.72 22.16
N GLY A 235 11.46 2.20 23.06
CA GLY A 235 11.86 1.23 24.07
C GLY A 235 11.22 -0.13 23.81
N PHE A 236 11.93 -1.19 24.16
CA PHE A 236 11.42 -2.54 24.08
C PHE A 236 11.87 -3.37 25.28
N ALA A 237 11.10 -4.40 25.58
CA ALA A 237 11.45 -5.40 26.58
C ALA A 237 10.77 -6.72 26.28
N GLY A 238 11.50 -7.84 26.39
CA GLY A 238 10.94 -9.15 26.16
C GLY A 238 11.43 -10.22 27.13
N GLY A 239 10.64 -11.22 27.36
CA GLY A 239 10.94 -12.34 28.22
C GLY A 239 9.82 -13.36 28.33
N PHE A 240 10.12 -14.54 28.84
CA PHE A 240 9.10 -15.56 29.11
C PHE A 240 8.26 -15.21 30.34
N LEU A 241 6.98 -15.48 30.26
CA LEU A 241 6.09 -15.42 31.42
C LEU A 241 6.63 -16.33 32.56
N LYS A 242 6.59 -15.81 33.78
CA LYS A 242 6.98 -16.59 34.96
C LYS A 242 5.92 -17.68 35.20
N LYS A 243 6.37 -18.92 35.40
CA LYS A 243 5.53 -19.90 36.07
C LYS A 243 5.42 -19.52 37.55
N GLU A 244 4.29 -19.76 38.14
CA GLU A 244 4.06 -19.52 39.59
C GLU A 244 5.09 -20.21 40.50
N LYS A 245 5.88 -21.18 39.97
CA LYS A 245 6.92 -21.95 40.69
C LYS A 245 8.05 -22.47 39.78
N ALA A 246 8.73 -21.66 38.98
CA ALA A 246 9.90 -22.12 38.24
C ALA A 246 11.11 -21.22 38.42
N GLU A 247 12.25 -21.80 38.74
CA GLU A 247 13.54 -21.13 38.82
C GLU A 247 13.96 -20.65 37.45
N ASN A 248 14.08 -19.34 37.28
CA ASN A 248 14.70 -18.75 36.11
C ASN A 248 16.21 -18.81 36.27
N ASN A 249 16.88 -19.73 35.59
CA ASN A 249 18.32 -19.75 35.50
C ASN A 249 18.77 -18.71 34.48
N VAL A 250 19.27 -17.58 34.96
CA VAL A 250 20.01 -16.61 34.16
C VAL A 250 21.45 -17.09 34.09
N SER A 251 21.90 -17.60 32.98
CA SER A 251 23.31 -17.89 32.77
C SER A 251 23.94 -16.82 31.88
N ALA A 252 25.03 -16.26 32.35
CA ALA A 252 25.84 -15.27 31.61
C ALA A 252 26.87 -15.94 30.69
N GLU A 253 26.63 -17.18 30.23
CA GLU A 253 27.65 -17.88 29.45
C GLU A 253 27.40 -17.78 27.96
N LYS A 254 28.46 -17.29 27.31
CA LYS A 254 28.76 -17.33 25.88
C LYS A 254 27.62 -17.01 24.93
N SER A 255 27.60 -15.76 24.54
CA SER A 255 26.92 -15.34 23.32
C SER A 255 27.49 -16.04 22.11
N ARG A 256 26.67 -16.44 21.21
CA ARG A 256 27.04 -16.84 19.86
C ARG A 256 26.95 -15.64 18.92
N GLU A 257 27.94 -15.49 18.08
CA GLU A 257 27.86 -14.53 16.99
C GLU A 257 26.72 -14.93 16.07
N PHE A 258 25.67 -14.19 16.06
CA PHE A 258 24.58 -14.32 15.12
C PHE A 258 24.68 -13.17 14.12
N GLY A 259 25.45 -13.39 13.06
CA GLY A 259 25.71 -12.36 12.09
C GLY A 259 26.37 -11.13 12.73
N ASN A 260 26.47 -10.08 11.98
CA ASN A 260 27.18 -8.86 12.36
C ASN A 260 26.31 -7.85 13.15
N ALA A 261 25.39 -8.32 13.94
CA ALA A 261 24.59 -7.47 14.82
C ALA A 261 25.38 -7.06 16.06
N TYR A 262 25.05 -5.91 16.65
CA TYR A 262 25.53 -5.55 17.97
C TYR A 262 25.23 -6.66 18.96
N ASP A 263 26.30 -7.15 19.55
CA ASP A 263 26.21 -8.29 20.42
C ASP A 263 25.57 -7.89 21.76
N LEU A 264 24.45 -8.52 22.06
CA LEU A 264 23.74 -8.39 23.33
C LEU A 264 24.16 -9.48 24.32
N ARG A 265 25.39 -10.01 24.21
CA ARG A 265 25.93 -11.16 24.95
C ARG A 265 25.60 -11.21 26.43
N ASP A 266 25.65 -10.06 27.08
CA ASP A 266 25.37 -9.94 28.51
C ASP A 266 23.88 -10.10 28.88
N ARG A 267 23.00 -10.40 27.88
CA ARG A 267 21.56 -10.25 28.05
C ARG A 267 20.76 -11.45 27.57
N SER A 268 21.42 -12.47 27.03
CA SER A 268 20.76 -13.69 26.58
C SER A 268 20.07 -14.40 27.76
N THR A 269 18.90 -14.97 27.50
CA THR A 269 18.12 -15.69 28.47
C THR A 269 17.84 -17.10 27.96
N ARG A 270 18.20 -18.10 28.76
CA ARG A 270 17.92 -19.51 28.48
C ARG A 270 16.62 -19.97 29.10
N ARG A 271 15.89 -20.78 28.38
CA ARG A 271 14.66 -21.40 28.83
C ARG A 271 14.63 -22.87 28.43
N ARG A 272 14.40 -23.75 29.40
CA ARG A 272 14.06 -25.14 29.12
C ARG A 272 12.54 -25.30 29.11
N ILE A 273 12.02 -25.87 28.03
CA ILE A 273 10.62 -26.24 27.85
C ILE A 273 10.55 -27.78 27.78
N LYS A 274 9.79 -28.40 28.63
CA LYS A 274 9.64 -29.85 28.63
C LYS A 274 8.61 -30.29 27.60
N ALA A 275 8.74 -31.55 27.13
CA ALA A 275 7.75 -32.16 26.26
C ALA A 275 6.34 -32.04 26.86
N GLY A 276 5.38 -31.56 26.05
CA GLY A 276 4.00 -31.27 26.46
C GLY A 276 3.80 -29.99 27.27
N GLU A 277 4.85 -29.23 27.54
CA GLU A 277 4.78 -27.93 28.22
C GLU A 277 4.48 -26.81 27.22
N LYS A 278 3.70 -25.83 27.69
CA LYS A 278 3.50 -24.56 26.99
C LYS A 278 4.32 -23.48 27.67
N ALA A 279 5.00 -22.65 26.85
CA ALA A 279 5.72 -21.47 27.33
C ALA A 279 5.34 -20.26 26.49
N THR A 280 5.10 -19.13 27.15
CA THR A 280 4.69 -17.89 26.48
C THR A 280 5.77 -16.85 26.62
N PHE A 281 6.27 -16.37 25.49
CA PHE A 281 7.17 -15.24 25.39
C PHE A 281 6.39 -13.97 25.06
N ILE A 282 6.80 -12.85 25.66
CA ILE A 282 6.21 -11.52 25.46
C ILE A 282 7.28 -10.55 25.01
N LEU A 283 6.99 -9.74 24.00
CA LEU A 283 7.73 -8.55 23.62
C LEU A 283 6.81 -7.34 23.67
N ALA A 284 7.11 -6.41 24.57
CA ALA A 284 6.44 -5.12 24.64
C ALA A 284 7.31 -4.04 23.98
N VAL A 285 6.70 -3.19 23.17
CA VAL A 285 7.36 -2.09 22.45
C VAL A 285 6.60 -0.79 22.68
N ARG A 286 7.31 0.33 22.85
CA ARG A 286 6.68 1.65 22.97
C ARG A 286 7.56 2.72 22.38
N SER A 287 6.97 3.65 21.65
CA SER A 287 7.64 4.82 21.10
C SER A 287 7.45 6.07 21.95
N TRP A 288 8.27 7.09 21.70
CA TRP A 288 8.12 8.39 22.34
C TRP A 288 6.85 9.12 21.87
N ALA A 289 6.43 8.94 20.64
CA ALA A 289 5.19 9.51 20.14
C ALA A 289 3.96 9.17 21.02
N LYS A 290 4.00 8.01 21.65
CA LYS A 290 2.89 7.51 22.50
C LYS A 290 3.18 7.61 24.00
N CYS A 291 4.43 7.83 24.41
CA CYS A 291 4.81 7.85 25.83
C CYS A 291 6.15 8.55 26.03
N SER A 292 6.22 9.52 26.95
CA SER A 292 7.46 10.24 27.30
C SER A 292 8.56 9.36 27.92
N ARG A 293 8.21 8.15 28.39
CA ARG A 293 9.15 7.18 28.98
C ARG A 293 8.98 5.80 28.33
N PRO A 294 9.30 5.66 27.03
CA PRO A 294 8.98 4.46 26.28
C PRO A 294 9.73 3.21 26.80
N TYR A 295 10.98 3.35 27.22
CA TYR A 295 11.75 2.25 27.77
C TYR A 295 11.16 1.73 29.08
N GLU A 296 10.90 2.63 30.02
CA GLU A 296 10.33 2.29 31.34
C GLU A 296 8.94 1.65 31.20
N TYR A 297 8.14 2.14 30.25
CA TYR A 297 6.85 1.54 29.94
C TYR A 297 7.01 0.11 29.43
N ALA A 298 7.80 -0.10 28.38
CA ALA A 298 8.00 -1.42 27.77
C ALA A 298 8.57 -2.42 28.79
N PHE A 299 9.57 -1.98 29.57
CA PHE A 299 10.15 -2.80 30.63
C PHE A 299 9.13 -3.18 31.72
N SER A 300 8.39 -2.20 32.21
CA SER A 300 7.35 -2.43 33.24
C SER A 300 6.27 -3.39 32.71
N ARG A 301 5.84 -3.21 31.46
CA ARG A 301 4.83 -4.06 30.83
C ARG A 301 5.32 -5.51 30.72
N ALA A 302 6.51 -5.73 30.15
CA ALA A 302 7.07 -7.07 30.02
C ALA A 302 7.31 -7.76 31.37
N ARG A 303 7.63 -6.99 32.41
CA ARG A 303 7.92 -7.52 33.76
C ARG A 303 6.67 -7.95 34.53
N TRP A 304 5.58 -7.21 34.37
CA TRP A 304 4.40 -7.36 35.23
C TRP A 304 3.21 -8.00 34.54
N ILE A 305 3.27 -8.23 33.24
CA ILE A 305 2.21 -8.92 32.50
C ILE A 305 2.04 -10.35 33.02
N THR A 306 0.81 -10.74 33.26
CA THR A 306 0.44 -12.06 33.77
C THR A 306 -0.14 -12.94 32.67
N ALA A 307 -0.32 -14.23 32.92
CA ALA A 307 -1.02 -15.13 32.00
C ALA A 307 -2.49 -14.69 31.79
N GLU A 308 -3.15 -14.17 32.83
CA GLU A 308 -4.51 -13.61 32.74
C GLU A 308 -4.54 -12.37 31.83
N ASP A 309 -3.55 -11.50 31.94
CA ASP A 309 -3.43 -10.34 31.03
C ASP A 309 -3.29 -10.78 29.57
N VAL A 310 -2.49 -11.83 29.30
CA VAL A 310 -2.32 -12.35 27.93
C VAL A 310 -3.62 -12.94 27.42
N GLU A 311 -4.36 -13.67 28.22
CA GLU A 311 -5.68 -14.18 27.84
C GLU A 311 -6.67 -13.03 27.56
N ASN A 312 -6.68 -12.00 28.38
CA ASN A 312 -7.49 -10.83 28.15
C ASN A 312 -7.08 -10.07 26.87
N LEU A 313 -5.77 -9.97 26.57
CA LEU A 313 -5.28 -9.43 25.29
C LEU A 313 -5.78 -10.29 24.13
N ARG A 314 -5.75 -11.62 24.26
CA ARG A 314 -6.21 -12.55 23.24
C ARG A 314 -7.70 -12.40 22.95
N ILE A 315 -8.52 -12.28 23.97
CA ILE A 315 -9.97 -12.08 23.84
C ILE A 315 -10.26 -10.77 23.07
N ARG A 316 -9.61 -9.67 23.45
CA ARG A 316 -9.79 -8.37 22.76
C ARG A 316 -9.26 -8.41 21.32
N HIS A 317 -8.12 -9.07 21.09
CA HIS A 317 -7.55 -9.28 19.78
C HIS A 317 -8.51 -10.00 18.82
N LEU A 318 -9.05 -11.15 19.24
CA LEU A 318 -10.00 -11.90 18.44
C LEU A 318 -11.30 -11.12 18.21
N ALA A 319 -11.78 -10.38 19.20
CA ALA A 319 -12.98 -9.55 19.08
C ALA A 319 -12.78 -8.42 18.06
N TRP A 320 -11.61 -7.79 18.07
CA TRP A 320 -11.27 -6.73 17.10
C TRP A 320 -11.25 -7.28 15.65
N TRP A 321 -10.53 -8.39 15.41
CA TRP A 321 -10.45 -9.00 14.10
C TRP A 321 -11.78 -9.54 13.59
N LYS A 322 -12.60 -10.09 14.49
CA LYS A 322 -13.97 -10.48 14.15
C LYS A 322 -14.80 -9.30 13.71
N ARG A 323 -14.70 -8.14 14.39
CA ARG A 323 -15.37 -6.90 14.00
C ARG A 323 -14.87 -6.45 12.63
N PHE A 324 -13.55 -6.41 12.40
CA PHE A 324 -12.94 -6.04 11.13
C PHE A 324 -13.52 -6.87 9.97
N TRP A 325 -13.50 -8.18 10.08
CA TRP A 325 -14.02 -9.08 9.04
C TRP A 325 -15.54 -9.05 8.89
N SER A 326 -16.28 -8.54 9.86
CA SER A 326 -17.73 -8.41 9.76
C SER A 326 -18.20 -7.18 9.00
N MET A 327 -17.30 -6.23 8.73
CA MET A 327 -17.67 -4.96 8.07
C MET A 327 -18.05 -5.16 6.62
N SER A 328 -17.34 -6.00 5.90
CA SER A 328 -17.70 -6.43 4.54
C SER A 328 -17.16 -7.81 4.22
N GLU A 329 -17.73 -8.46 3.22
CA GLU A 329 -17.32 -9.80 2.81
C GLU A 329 -17.53 -9.99 1.31
N ILE A 330 -16.63 -10.72 0.65
CA ILE A 330 -16.82 -11.21 -0.71
C ILE A 330 -16.75 -12.74 -0.74
N SER A 331 -17.38 -13.35 -1.74
CA SER A 331 -17.20 -14.76 -2.09
C SER A 331 -17.02 -14.90 -3.58
N LEU A 332 -15.98 -15.59 -3.99
CA LEU A 332 -15.64 -15.86 -5.39
C LEU A 332 -15.54 -17.35 -5.66
N ASP A 333 -15.77 -17.74 -6.89
CA ASP A 333 -15.51 -19.09 -7.38
C ASP A 333 -14.05 -19.31 -7.85
N ASP A 334 -13.21 -18.28 -7.78
CA ASP A 334 -11.76 -18.34 -7.97
C ASP A 334 -11.01 -18.22 -6.64
N PRO A 335 -10.49 -19.32 -6.07
CA PRO A 335 -9.85 -19.30 -4.77
C PRO A 335 -8.51 -18.53 -4.76
N VAL A 336 -7.85 -18.32 -5.91
CA VAL A 336 -6.58 -17.60 -5.98
C VAL A 336 -6.83 -16.10 -5.80
N ILE A 337 -7.80 -15.55 -6.51
CA ILE A 337 -8.16 -14.13 -6.41
C ILE A 337 -8.83 -13.85 -5.06
N GLU A 338 -9.71 -14.73 -4.59
CA GLU A 338 -10.34 -14.60 -3.28
C GLU A 338 -9.30 -14.56 -2.14
N GLN A 339 -8.37 -15.51 -2.13
CA GLN A 339 -7.31 -15.55 -1.14
C GLN A 339 -6.46 -14.28 -1.18
N ARG A 340 -6.12 -13.78 -2.38
CA ARG A 340 -5.37 -12.54 -2.53
C ARG A 340 -6.13 -11.32 -2.02
N TYR A 341 -7.44 -11.24 -2.24
CA TYR A 341 -8.29 -10.19 -1.68
C TYR A 341 -8.20 -10.16 -0.15
N TYR A 342 -8.41 -11.31 0.51
CA TYR A 342 -8.38 -11.39 1.97
C TYR A 342 -6.98 -11.17 2.54
N LEU A 343 -5.94 -11.66 1.88
CA LEU A 343 -4.55 -11.39 2.25
C LEU A 343 -4.24 -9.89 2.21
N SER A 344 -4.61 -9.21 1.14
CA SER A 344 -4.40 -7.76 1.01
C SER A 344 -5.15 -6.97 2.10
N LYS A 345 -6.39 -7.33 2.40
CA LYS A 345 -7.16 -6.73 3.50
C LYS A 345 -6.51 -6.97 4.86
N TYR A 346 -6.07 -8.19 5.12
CA TYR A 346 -5.32 -8.52 6.33
C TYR A 346 -4.05 -7.69 6.47
N MET A 347 -3.27 -7.59 5.40
CA MET A 347 -2.03 -6.82 5.38
C MET A 347 -2.29 -5.32 5.64
N LEU A 348 -3.25 -4.72 4.96
CA LEU A 348 -3.61 -3.32 5.17
C LEU A 348 -4.10 -3.06 6.59
N ALA A 349 -4.90 -3.94 7.17
CA ALA A 349 -5.35 -3.83 8.56
C ALA A 349 -4.22 -4.00 9.58
N SER A 350 -3.21 -4.82 9.25
CA SER A 350 -2.01 -4.97 10.07
C SER A 350 -1.09 -3.77 10.00
N LEU A 351 -1.02 -3.10 8.84
CA LEU A 351 -0.09 -2.01 8.56
C LEU A 351 -0.62 -0.62 8.93
N SER A 352 -1.94 -0.38 8.80
CA SER A 352 -2.54 0.96 8.84
C SER A 352 -3.73 1.05 9.78
N ARG A 353 -3.56 1.74 10.92
CA ARG A 353 -4.63 2.09 11.88
C ARG A 353 -4.31 3.32 12.72
N ASP A 354 -3.04 3.67 12.89
CA ASP A 354 -2.65 4.84 13.67
C ASP A 354 -3.03 6.11 12.88
N PRO A 355 -3.96 6.94 13.35
CA PRO A 355 -4.44 8.11 12.60
C PRO A 355 -3.36 9.17 12.38
N ASP A 356 -2.26 9.15 13.12
CA ASP A 356 -1.18 10.13 13.06
C ASP A 356 0.05 9.62 12.30
N TYR A 357 0.20 8.29 12.19
CA TYR A 357 1.37 7.63 11.63
C TYR A 357 0.97 6.55 10.62
N PRO A 358 0.68 6.94 9.37
CA PRO A 358 0.42 5.98 8.31
C PRO A 358 1.64 5.06 8.08
N PRO A 359 1.45 3.88 7.49
CA PRO A 359 2.55 3.04 7.09
C PRO A 359 3.42 3.73 6.04
N ASN A 360 4.71 3.48 6.10
CA ASN A 360 5.67 3.93 5.10
C ASN A 360 5.49 3.17 3.76
N ILE A 361 6.14 3.64 2.68
CA ILE A 361 6.01 3.07 1.33
C ILE A 361 6.38 1.58 1.24
N LEU A 362 7.16 1.06 2.16
CA LEU A 362 7.54 -0.36 2.21
C LEU A 362 6.52 -1.21 2.99
N GLY A 363 5.65 -0.58 3.78
CA GLY A 363 4.79 -1.22 4.75
C GLY A 363 5.52 -1.56 6.04
N ILE A 364 6.60 -2.33 5.98
CA ILE A 364 7.50 -2.64 7.10
C ILE A 364 8.95 -2.40 6.68
N SER A 365 9.75 -1.78 7.52
CA SER A 365 11.17 -1.55 7.28
C SER A 365 12.01 -2.44 8.20
N THR A 366 12.98 -3.14 7.60
CA THR A 366 14.01 -3.91 8.30
C THR A 366 15.39 -3.30 8.15
N PHE A 367 15.50 -2.16 7.47
CA PHE A 367 16.73 -1.43 7.21
C PHE A 367 16.68 -0.02 7.76
N ASP A 368 17.81 0.51 8.19
CA ASP A 368 17.95 1.89 8.63
C ASP A 368 17.90 2.91 7.48
N ARG A 369 18.23 2.46 6.27
CA ARG A 369 18.09 3.27 5.05
C ARG A 369 17.35 2.46 4.00
N PRO A 370 16.05 2.45 4.06
CA PRO A 370 15.23 1.75 3.06
C PRO A 370 15.23 2.51 1.72
N ALA A 371 14.85 1.82 0.66
CA ALA A 371 14.67 2.41 -0.66
C ALA A 371 13.75 3.65 -0.58
N TRP A 372 14.07 4.68 -1.35
CA TRP A 372 13.38 5.99 -1.35
C TRP A 372 13.21 6.58 0.07
N ASN A 373 14.17 6.31 0.97
CA ASN A 373 14.11 6.69 2.38
C ASN A 373 12.86 6.15 3.13
N GLY A 374 12.11 5.21 2.55
CA GLY A 374 10.88 4.70 3.14
C GLY A 374 9.80 5.75 3.40
N ASN A 375 9.88 6.92 2.76
CA ASN A 375 8.97 8.02 3.02
C ASN A 375 7.57 7.80 2.42
N TYR A 376 6.65 8.70 2.72
CA TYR A 376 5.33 8.75 2.10
C TYR A 376 5.47 9.38 0.71
N LYS A 377 5.47 8.56 -0.35
CA LYS A 377 5.47 9.03 -1.74
C LYS A 377 4.06 9.41 -2.15
N ILE A 378 3.80 10.73 -2.23
CA ILE A 378 2.46 11.26 -2.43
C ILE A 378 2.10 11.53 -3.90
N ASN A 379 2.76 10.87 -4.82
CA ASN A 379 2.36 10.91 -6.24
C ASN A 379 1.33 9.79 -6.60
N TYR A 380 1.28 8.68 -5.89
CA TYR A 380 0.25 7.63 -5.93
C TYR A 380 0.44 6.55 -4.85
N ASN A 381 1.66 6.26 -4.44
CA ASN A 381 1.98 5.15 -3.53
C ASN A 381 1.31 5.32 -2.17
N HIS A 382 1.32 6.54 -1.63
CA HIS A 382 0.67 6.83 -0.36
C HIS A 382 -0.86 6.82 -0.48
N GLN A 383 -1.43 7.34 -1.57
CA GLN A 383 -2.88 7.46 -1.73
C GLN A 383 -3.56 6.12 -2.05
N SER A 384 -2.92 5.32 -2.91
CA SER A 384 -3.50 4.10 -3.48
C SER A 384 -3.99 3.08 -2.45
N PRO A 385 -3.28 2.75 -1.35
CA PRO A 385 -3.69 1.70 -0.42
C PRO A 385 -5.05 1.90 0.23
N TYR A 386 -5.53 3.13 0.32
CA TYR A 386 -6.70 3.49 1.11
C TYR A 386 -8.04 3.41 0.36
N LEU A 387 -8.01 3.44 -0.98
CA LEU A 387 -9.23 3.52 -1.78
C LEU A 387 -10.15 2.30 -1.57
N ASN A 388 -9.58 1.10 -1.64
CA ASN A 388 -10.35 -0.12 -1.40
C ASN A 388 -10.90 -0.26 0.03
N LEU A 389 -10.24 0.38 1.01
CA LEU A 389 -10.65 0.35 2.42
C LEU A 389 -11.95 1.14 2.64
N MET A 390 -12.13 2.23 1.91
CA MET A 390 -13.34 3.05 1.97
C MET A 390 -14.57 2.28 1.50
N VAL A 391 -14.48 1.62 0.34
CA VAL A 391 -15.58 0.81 -0.23
C VAL A 391 -15.94 -0.36 0.69
N SER A 392 -14.98 -0.97 1.35
CA SER A 392 -15.23 -2.05 2.31
C SER A 392 -15.61 -1.57 3.72
N GLY A 393 -15.77 -0.26 3.93
CA GLY A 393 -16.18 0.32 5.21
C GLY A 393 -15.09 0.36 6.30
N HIS A 394 -13.84 0.05 5.94
CA HIS A 394 -12.71 0.03 6.88
C HIS A 394 -12.11 1.43 7.05
N PHE A 395 -12.90 2.37 7.53
CA PHE A 395 -12.51 3.77 7.65
C PHE A 395 -11.36 4.00 8.63
N GLU A 396 -11.33 3.26 9.75
CA GLU A 396 -10.23 3.30 10.73
C GLU A 396 -8.86 3.05 10.06
N GLN A 397 -8.80 2.13 9.08
CA GLN A 397 -7.59 1.79 8.33
C GLN A 397 -7.30 2.79 7.21
N SER A 398 -8.28 3.54 6.77
CA SER A 398 -8.17 4.55 5.71
C SER A 398 -7.82 5.95 6.25
N ASP A 399 -8.26 6.30 7.45
CA ASP A 399 -8.09 7.64 8.04
C ASP A 399 -6.62 8.08 8.23
N PRO A 400 -5.61 7.19 8.41
CA PRO A 400 -4.20 7.59 8.46
C PRO A 400 -3.67 8.28 7.21
N HIS A 401 -4.31 8.09 6.06
CA HIS A 401 -3.98 8.79 4.82
C HIS A 401 -3.84 10.31 5.00
N ASP A 402 -4.72 10.91 5.79
CA ASP A 402 -4.82 12.38 5.90
C ASP A 402 -3.70 13.02 6.72
N ALA A 403 -3.06 12.25 7.60
CA ALA A 403 -2.15 12.78 8.62
C ALA A 403 -1.02 13.67 8.06
N PRO A 404 -0.20 13.23 7.08
CA PRO A 404 0.90 14.04 6.58
C PRO A 404 0.41 15.31 5.87
N TYR A 405 -0.75 15.26 5.24
CA TYR A 405 -1.31 16.43 4.56
C TYR A 405 -1.81 17.48 5.55
N LEU A 406 -2.61 17.08 6.52
CA LEU A 406 -3.18 18.00 7.49
C LEU A 406 -2.13 18.61 8.42
N LYS A 407 -1.11 17.83 8.77
CA LYS A 407 -0.07 18.27 9.71
C LYS A 407 0.89 19.31 9.12
N LEU A 408 1.14 19.23 7.80
CA LEU A 408 2.14 20.04 7.13
C LEU A 408 1.56 21.24 6.36
N MET A 409 0.31 21.62 6.60
CA MET A 409 -0.36 22.70 5.86
C MET A 409 0.38 24.04 5.93
N GLU A 410 0.86 24.47 7.10
CA GLU A 410 1.60 25.73 7.25
C GLU A 410 2.87 25.75 6.42
N ILE A 411 3.63 24.65 6.46
CA ILE A 411 4.87 24.50 5.69
C ILE A 411 4.57 24.46 4.19
N SER A 412 3.51 23.80 3.82
CA SER A 412 3.05 23.69 2.44
C SER A 412 2.68 25.06 1.84
N ASP A 413 1.97 25.90 2.60
CA ASP A 413 1.64 27.27 2.19
C ASP A 413 2.90 28.17 2.10
N GLU A 414 3.82 28.04 3.06
CA GLU A 414 5.09 28.75 3.00
C GLU A 414 5.94 28.35 1.79
N MET A 415 6.01 27.05 1.50
CA MET A 415 6.70 26.53 0.32
C MET A 415 6.07 27.06 -0.97
N CYS A 416 4.74 27.10 -1.06
CA CYS A 416 4.03 27.65 -2.20
C CYS A 416 4.39 29.12 -2.44
N LYS A 417 4.31 29.94 -1.39
CA LYS A 417 4.66 31.37 -1.47
C LYS A 417 6.09 31.63 -1.92
N ARG A 418 7.03 30.84 -1.42
CA ARG A 418 8.46 31.00 -1.74
C ARG A 418 8.84 30.46 -3.11
N LEU A 419 8.29 29.30 -3.50
CA LEU A 419 8.71 28.61 -4.71
C LEU A 419 7.90 28.97 -5.95
N LEU A 420 6.60 29.18 -5.75
CA LEU A 420 5.64 29.39 -6.83
C LEU A 420 5.07 30.82 -6.83
N HIS A 421 5.42 31.62 -5.81
CA HIS A 421 5.09 33.05 -5.70
C HIS A 421 3.58 33.35 -5.59
N HIS A 422 2.79 32.40 -5.09
CA HIS A 422 1.38 32.60 -4.78
C HIS A 422 0.95 31.83 -3.54
N GLU A 423 -0.25 32.04 -3.06
CA GLU A 423 -0.87 31.36 -1.92
C GLU A 423 -1.42 30.01 -2.33
N GLY A 424 -1.62 29.14 -1.34
CA GLY A 424 -2.22 27.83 -1.48
C GLY A 424 -1.31 26.70 -1.01
N LEU A 425 -1.78 25.47 -1.11
CA LEU A 425 -1.05 24.30 -0.61
C LEU A 425 -0.27 23.61 -1.73
N TYR A 426 1.04 23.64 -1.62
CA TYR A 426 1.98 22.90 -2.46
C TYR A 426 2.75 21.88 -1.60
N TYR A 427 2.75 20.62 -2.02
CA TYR A 427 3.46 19.55 -1.33
C TYR A 427 4.54 18.94 -2.23
N PRO A 428 5.76 18.71 -1.69
CA PRO A 428 6.79 17.97 -2.41
C PRO A 428 6.45 16.48 -2.47
N LEU A 429 7.15 15.74 -3.32
CA LEU A 429 6.86 14.34 -3.62
C LEU A 429 6.97 13.40 -2.43
N GLY A 430 7.89 13.63 -1.50
CA GLY A 430 8.14 12.77 -0.34
C GLY A 430 7.96 13.49 0.98
N LEU A 431 7.11 12.91 1.82
CA LEU A 431 6.80 13.39 3.17
C LEU A 431 7.18 12.34 4.22
N GLY A 432 7.36 12.81 5.44
CA GLY A 432 7.36 11.99 6.64
C GLY A 432 6.26 12.44 7.61
N PRO A 433 6.18 11.85 8.79
CA PRO A 433 5.13 12.18 9.76
C PRO A 433 5.16 13.64 10.24
N ASP A 434 6.32 14.26 10.28
CA ASP A 434 6.52 15.60 10.83
C ASP A 434 7.34 16.53 9.93
N GLY A 435 7.53 16.19 8.65
CA GLY A 435 8.35 17.03 7.78
C GLY A 435 8.46 16.56 6.34
N VAL A 436 9.20 17.35 5.58
CA VAL A 436 9.53 17.09 4.19
C VAL A 436 10.77 16.20 4.11
N VAL A 437 10.73 15.19 3.26
CA VAL A 437 11.82 14.21 3.09
C VAL A 437 12.49 14.33 1.72
N SER A 438 11.79 14.82 0.71
CA SER A 438 12.34 15.00 -0.62
C SER A 438 12.24 16.44 -1.09
N GLU A 439 12.96 16.73 -2.16
CA GLU A 439 13.02 18.05 -2.76
C GLU A 439 11.68 18.58 -3.20
N ALA A 440 11.52 19.88 -2.99
CA ALA A 440 10.43 20.61 -3.57
C ALA A 440 10.60 20.69 -5.10
N LEU A 441 9.50 20.65 -5.81
CA LEU A 441 9.44 20.65 -7.28
C LEU A 441 10.23 19.51 -7.95
N LEU A 442 10.49 18.42 -7.21
CA LEU A 442 11.06 17.22 -7.79
C LEU A 442 10.18 16.76 -8.94
N LEU A 443 10.79 16.51 -10.10
CA LEU A 443 10.10 16.16 -11.34
C LEU A 443 9.03 17.18 -11.76
N HIS A 444 9.10 18.40 -11.24
CA HIS A 444 8.17 19.51 -11.48
C HIS A 444 6.69 19.18 -11.17
N MET A 445 6.42 18.19 -10.35
CA MET A 445 5.05 17.81 -9.99
C MET A 445 4.42 18.82 -9.04
N LYS A 446 3.26 19.36 -9.41
CA LYS A 446 2.42 20.26 -8.61
C LYS A 446 1.15 19.56 -8.09
N SER A 447 0.73 18.50 -8.74
CA SER A 447 -0.51 17.76 -8.47
C SER A 447 -0.54 16.82 -7.25
N PRO A 448 0.54 16.54 -6.49
CA PRO A 448 0.47 15.60 -5.35
C PRO A 448 -0.56 15.99 -4.27
N ALA A 449 -0.67 17.29 -3.94
CA ALA A 449 -1.68 17.79 -3.00
C ALA A 449 -3.11 17.54 -3.52
N LEU A 450 -3.34 17.81 -4.80
CA LEU A 450 -4.63 17.59 -5.45
C LEU A 450 -5.02 16.10 -5.46
N HIS A 451 -4.06 15.20 -5.72
CA HIS A 451 -4.28 13.75 -5.62
C HIS A 451 -4.70 13.33 -4.21
N GLY A 452 -4.03 13.84 -3.16
CA GLY A 452 -4.43 13.60 -1.77
C GLY A 452 -5.85 14.11 -1.46
N ALA A 453 -6.22 15.28 -2.02
CA ALA A 453 -7.56 15.84 -1.86
C ALA A 453 -8.66 14.94 -2.45
N LEU A 454 -8.40 14.22 -3.55
CA LEU A 454 -9.37 13.28 -4.12
C LEU A 454 -9.72 12.17 -3.15
N ASN A 455 -8.74 11.57 -2.47
CA ASN A 455 -9.00 10.55 -1.45
C ASN A 455 -9.91 11.09 -0.32
N MET A 456 -9.70 12.33 0.10
CA MET A 456 -10.53 12.96 1.13
C MET A 456 -11.96 13.20 0.64
N ILE A 457 -12.14 13.63 -0.60
CA ILE A 457 -13.46 13.77 -1.23
C ILE A 457 -14.15 12.40 -1.30
N TYR A 458 -13.46 11.36 -1.78
CA TYR A 458 -14.04 10.01 -1.88
C TYR A 458 -14.44 9.45 -0.52
N ARG A 459 -13.59 9.67 0.49
CA ARG A 459 -13.90 9.29 1.88
C ARG A 459 -15.17 9.98 2.39
N TYR A 460 -15.33 11.27 2.08
CA TYR A 460 -16.55 12.01 2.41
C TYR A 460 -17.76 11.49 1.62
N GLU A 461 -17.65 11.36 0.30
CA GLU A 461 -18.77 10.94 -0.56
C GLU A 461 -19.30 9.55 -0.19
N ILE A 462 -18.43 8.63 0.17
CA ILE A 462 -18.81 7.28 0.63
C ILE A 462 -19.49 7.34 2.01
N SER A 463 -18.98 8.14 2.93
CA SER A 463 -19.46 8.14 4.32
C SER A 463 -20.56 9.15 4.61
N GLN A 464 -20.56 10.25 3.87
CA GLN A 464 -21.37 11.45 4.16
C GLN A 464 -21.22 11.92 5.63
N ASP A 465 -19.98 11.81 6.15
CA ASP A 465 -19.64 12.21 7.51
C ASP A 465 -19.27 13.70 7.55
N THR A 466 -20.19 14.52 8.01
CA THR A 466 -20.01 15.98 8.12
C THR A 466 -18.85 16.34 9.07
N LYS A 467 -18.58 15.54 10.11
CA LYS A 467 -17.44 15.81 11.01
C LYS A 467 -16.11 15.59 10.27
N TYR A 468 -16.06 14.56 9.44
CA TYR A 468 -14.91 14.33 8.58
C TYR A 468 -14.73 15.46 7.56
N ALA A 469 -15.81 15.91 6.93
CA ALA A 469 -15.78 17.06 6.04
C ALA A 469 -15.20 18.31 6.73
N TRP A 470 -15.65 18.65 7.94
CA TRP A 470 -15.10 19.76 8.74
C TRP A 470 -13.59 19.59 9.03
N LYS A 471 -13.14 18.36 9.30
CA LYS A 471 -11.71 18.04 9.54
C LYS A 471 -10.84 18.36 8.33
N VAL A 472 -11.27 17.97 7.12
CA VAL A 472 -10.46 18.04 5.90
C VAL A 472 -10.68 19.31 5.06
N TYR A 473 -11.78 20.03 5.31
CA TYR A 473 -12.14 21.21 4.51
C TYR A 473 -11.07 22.29 4.45
N PRO A 474 -10.35 22.63 5.53
CA PRO A 474 -9.25 23.61 5.44
C PRO A 474 -8.16 23.20 4.43
N TYR A 475 -7.87 21.91 4.34
CA TYR A 475 -6.93 21.38 3.33
C TYR A 475 -7.50 21.47 1.92
N LEU A 476 -8.73 21.02 1.71
CA LEU A 476 -9.41 21.11 0.42
C LEU A 476 -9.46 22.58 -0.07
N ARG A 477 -9.76 23.49 0.85
CA ARG A 477 -9.80 24.93 0.55
C ARG A 477 -8.42 25.45 0.13
N GLY A 478 -7.35 25.07 0.83
CA GLY A 478 -5.99 25.47 0.48
C GLY A 478 -5.50 24.89 -0.85
N VAL A 479 -5.92 23.69 -1.22
CA VAL A 479 -5.69 23.11 -2.55
C VAL A 479 -6.45 23.88 -3.62
N ALA A 480 -7.68 24.31 -3.36
CA ALA A 480 -8.43 25.15 -4.27
C ALA A 480 -7.76 26.51 -4.49
N ASP A 481 -7.29 27.14 -3.41
CA ASP A 481 -6.57 28.43 -3.50
C ASP A 481 -5.30 28.33 -4.34
N PHE A 482 -4.59 27.21 -4.24
CA PHE A 482 -3.44 26.92 -5.09
C PHE A 482 -3.83 26.92 -6.56
N TRP A 483 -4.78 26.08 -6.95
CA TRP A 483 -5.15 25.91 -8.36
C TRP A 483 -5.89 27.11 -8.95
N GLU A 484 -6.67 27.86 -8.16
CA GLU A 484 -7.24 29.15 -8.62
C GLU A 484 -6.17 30.15 -9.08
N LYS A 485 -4.96 30.07 -8.52
CA LYS A 485 -3.83 30.95 -8.82
C LYS A 485 -2.88 30.39 -9.89
N ASP A 486 -2.65 29.07 -9.87
CA ASP A 486 -1.68 28.43 -10.75
C ASP A 486 -2.23 28.16 -12.17
N LEU A 487 -3.54 28.05 -12.33
CA LEU A 487 -4.19 27.85 -13.63
C LEU A 487 -4.08 29.11 -14.51
N ALA A 488 -3.66 28.90 -15.76
CA ALA A 488 -3.60 29.96 -16.77
C ALA A 488 -4.92 30.06 -17.53
N LEU A 489 -5.61 31.20 -17.42
CA LEU A 489 -6.84 31.46 -18.20
C LEU A 489 -6.46 32.09 -19.56
N ARG A 490 -6.79 31.39 -20.66
CA ARG A 490 -6.57 31.82 -22.04
C ARG A 490 -7.85 31.61 -22.84
N ASP A 491 -8.36 32.66 -23.44
CA ASP A 491 -9.59 32.64 -24.27
C ASP A 491 -10.81 31.92 -23.60
N GLY A 492 -10.92 32.06 -22.27
CA GLY A 492 -12.00 31.46 -21.50
C GLY A 492 -11.76 30.00 -21.11
N VAL A 493 -10.60 29.43 -21.39
CA VAL A 493 -10.19 28.06 -21.05
C VAL A 493 -9.08 28.09 -20.01
N TYR A 494 -9.22 27.22 -18.99
CA TYR A 494 -8.21 27.05 -17.92
C TYR A 494 -7.21 25.97 -18.30
N HIS A 495 -5.95 26.36 -18.38
CA HIS A 495 -4.81 25.51 -18.73
C HIS A 495 -3.93 25.22 -17.52
N VAL A 496 -3.43 24.02 -17.43
CA VAL A 496 -2.39 23.60 -16.48
C VAL A 496 -1.03 23.83 -17.12
N VAL A 497 -0.20 24.67 -16.51
CA VAL A 497 1.10 25.03 -17.07
C VAL A 497 2.21 24.64 -16.10
N GLY A 498 3.22 23.92 -16.57
CA GLY A 498 4.41 23.60 -15.80
C GLY A 498 4.20 22.58 -14.68
N ASP A 499 3.18 21.73 -14.79
CA ASP A 499 3.04 20.56 -13.94
C ASP A 499 3.69 19.34 -14.61
N GLY A 500 4.64 18.74 -13.92
CA GLY A 500 5.29 17.52 -14.36
C GLY A 500 4.32 16.34 -14.23
N MET A 501 3.91 15.79 -15.36
CA MET A 501 3.08 14.63 -15.36
C MET A 501 3.83 13.43 -14.82
N HIS A 502 3.47 12.99 -13.62
CA HIS A 502 3.86 11.73 -12.97
C HIS A 502 5.29 11.23 -13.34
N GLU A 503 6.31 11.90 -12.83
CA GLU A 503 7.75 11.55 -13.03
C GLU A 503 8.26 11.62 -14.47
N ARG A 504 7.63 12.39 -15.34
CA ARG A 504 8.00 12.48 -16.76
C ARG A 504 8.68 13.74 -17.19
N THR A 505 9.36 14.39 -16.33
CA THR A 505 10.26 15.47 -16.73
C THR A 505 11.67 14.91 -16.86
N ASP A 506 12.17 14.79 -18.08
CA ASP A 506 13.55 14.39 -18.36
C ASP A 506 14.56 15.48 -17.96
N GLY A 507 14.45 15.97 -16.73
CA GLY A 507 15.45 16.78 -16.05
C GLY A 507 15.68 18.18 -16.58
N ASN A 508 15.20 18.56 -17.75
CA ASN A 508 15.55 19.85 -18.32
C ASN A 508 14.39 20.58 -18.99
N ILE A 509 13.44 21.05 -18.19
CA ILE A 509 12.36 21.94 -18.64
C ILE A 509 12.91 23.16 -19.40
N ARG A 510 14.10 23.66 -19.02
CA ARG A 510 14.69 24.84 -19.65
C ARG A 510 15.06 24.63 -21.11
N GLU A 511 15.41 23.42 -21.51
CA GLU A 511 15.82 23.09 -22.88
C GLU A 511 14.66 22.62 -23.77
N ASN A 512 13.65 21.98 -23.19
CA ASN A 512 12.62 21.24 -23.92
C ASN A 512 11.22 21.87 -23.85
N GLY A 513 11.05 22.97 -23.15
CA GLY A 513 9.77 23.66 -22.97
C GLY A 513 9.05 23.29 -21.67
N VAL A 514 7.91 23.87 -21.45
CA VAL A 514 7.09 23.72 -20.26
C VAL A 514 5.93 22.79 -20.61
N PRO A 515 5.69 21.68 -19.85
CA PRO A 515 4.55 20.81 -20.09
C PRO A 515 3.23 21.58 -19.87
N GLU A 516 2.26 21.33 -20.73
CA GLU A 516 0.92 21.91 -20.63
C GLU A 516 -0.13 20.81 -20.62
N ASP A 517 -1.18 21.01 -19.85
CA ASP A 517 -2.40 20.22 -19.84
C ASP A 517 -2.18 18.71 -19.65
N PRO A 518 -1.41 18.28 -18.64
CA PRO A 518 -1.24 16.86 -18.36
C PRO A 518 -2.59 16.21 -18.03
N VAL A 519 -2.90 15.12 -18.70
CA VAL A 519 -4.23 14.48 -18.68
C VAL A 519 -4.66 14.06 -17.28
N ASN A 520 -3.72 13.58 -16.45
CA ASN A 520 -4.00 13.21 -15.07
C ASN A 520 -4.45 14.42 -14.24
N THR A 521 -3.74 15.53 -14.32
CA THR A 521 -4.04 16.74 -13.53
C THR A 521 -5.33 17.40 -13.99
N LEU A 522 -5.58 17.46 -15.30
CA LEU A 522 -6.89 17.91 -15.82
C LEU A 522 -8.05 17.07 -15.27
N GLY A 523 -7.89 15.74 -15.25
CA GLY A 523 -8.89 14.86 -14.68
C GLY A 523 -9.11 15.05 -13.18
N TYR A 524 -8.02 15.21 -12.44
CA TYR A 524 -8.08 15.48 -11.00
C TYR A 524 -8.78 16.81 -10.69
N LEU A 525 -8.44 17.87 -11.41
CA LEU A 525 -9.08 19.19 -11.29
C LEU A 525 -10.57 19.13 -11.62
N LYS A 526 -10.94 18.40 -12.69
CA LYS A 526 -12.33 18.21 -13.08
C LYS A 526 -13.13 17.62 -11.94
N THR A 527 -12.66 16.56 -11.35
CA THR A 527 -13.32 15.89 -10.23
C THR A 527 -13.31 16.78 -8.98
N PHE A 528 -12.16 17.33 -8.63
CA PHE A 528 -12.02 18.16 -7.44
C PHE A 528 -12.98 19.35 -7.44
N PHE A 529 -12.97 20.16 -8.50
CA PHE A 529 -13.84 21.35 -8.62
C PHE A 529 -15.31 21.01 -8.92
N THR A 530 -15.64 19.77 -9.26
CA THR A 530 -17.03 19.29 -9.32
C THR A 530 -17.58 19.01 -7.93
N TRP A 531 -16.79 18.42 -7.05
CA TRP A 531 -17.27 17.97 -5.73
C TRP A 531 -17.03 18.96 -4.60
N LEU A 532 -16.00 19.80 -4.66
CA LEU A 532 -15.71 20.79 -3.62
C LEU A 532 -16.89 21.76 -3.36
N PRO A 533 -17.61 22.29 -4.38
CA PRO A 533 -18.77 23.15 -4.14
C PRO A 533 -19.87 22.46 -3.31
N GLN A 534 -20.08 21.18 -3.50
CA GLN A 534 -21.09 20.40 -2.77
C GLN A 534 -20.71 20.23 -1.30
N ILE A 535 -19.44 19.95 -1.02
CA ILE A 535 -18.93 19.86 0.35
C ILE A 535 -19.02 21.24 1.04
N SER A 536 -18.65 22.30 0.33
CA SER A 536 -18.78 23.69 0.78
C SER A 536 -20.22 24.05 1.13
N GLU A 537 -21.19 23.60 0.31
CA GLU A 537 -22.62 23.82 0.55
C GLU A 537 -23.10 23.12 1.82
N VAL A 538 -22.74 21.87 2.01
CA VAL A 538 -23.09 21.08 3.22
C VAL A 538 -22.51 21.70 4.49
N LEU A 539 -21.35 22.34 4.39
CA LEU A 539 -20.67 23.00 5.51
C LEU A 539 -21.07 24.47 5.69
N GLU A 540 -21.85 25.02 4.76
CA GLU A 540 -22.26 26.44 4.74
C GLU A 540 -21.03 27.39 4.69
N LEU A 541 -19.96 27.02 3.96
CA LEU A 541 -18.72 27.78 3.83
C LEU A 541 -18.49 28.26 2.40
N ASP A 542 -17.73 29.33 2.20
CA ASP A 542 -17.20 29.82 0.91
C ASP A 542 -18.26 29.89 -0.22
N GLU A 543 -19.49 30.34 0.09
CA GLU A 543 -20.59 30.42 -0.89
C GLU A 543 -20.19 31.25 -2.12
N GLU A 544 -19.47 32.35 -1.91
CA GLU A 544 -19.00 33.26 -2.95
C GLU A 544 -18.01 32.63 -3.93
N LYS A 545 -17.34 31.53 -3.54
CA LYS A 545 -16.37 30.84 -4.38
C LYS A 545 -16.96 29.70 -5.23
N ARG A 546 -18.11 29.18 -4.87
CA ARG A 546 -18.72 28.01 -5.55
C ARG A 546 -18.90 28.23 -7.03
N THR A 547 -19.34 29.44 -7.46
CA THR A 547 -19.49 29.78 -8.87
C THR A 547 -18.15 29.71 -9.62
N LYS A 548 -17.07 30.19 -8.98
CA LYS A 548 -15.73 30.15 -9.58
C LYS A 548 -15.22 28.72 -9.73
N TRP A 549 -15.41 27.88 -8.74
CA TRP A 549 -15.03 26.47 -8.79
C TRP A 549 -15.77 25.70 -9.88
N GLN A 550 -17.09 25.95 -10.00
CA GLN A 550 -17.90 25.36 -11.07
C GLN A 550 -17.47 25.85 -12.45
N GLU A 551 -17.12 27.16 -12.59
CA GLU A 551 -16.57 27.73 -13.81
C GLU A 551 -15.27 27.01 -14.23
N ILE A 552 -14.32 26.82 -13.28
CA ILE A 552 -13.08 26.10 -13.53
C ILE A 552 -13.40 24.67 -14.01
N ALA A 553 -14.21 23.92 -13.28
CA ALA A 553 -14.57 22.56 -13.65
C ALA A 553 -15.18 22.44 -15.06
N GLN A 554 -15.94 23.44 -15.50
CA GLN A 554 -16.62 23.44 -16.80
C GLN A 554 -15.72 23.85 -17.97
N ASN A 555 -14.72 24.67 -17.70
CA ASN A 555 -13.88 25.31 -18.72
C ASN A 555 -12.41 24.90 -18.64
N LEU A 556 -12.08 23.73 -18.09
CA LEU A 556 -10.74 23.15 -18.18
C LEU A 556 -10.40 22.81 -19.63
N ALA A 557 -9.12 22.88 -19.98
CA ALA A 557 -8.63 22.42 -21.29
C ALA A 557 -9.09 20.99 -21.61
N PRO A 558 -9.36 20.67 -22.88
CA PRO A 558 -9.73 19.32 -23.28
C PRO A 558 -8.57 18.34 -23.04
N TYR A 559 -8.91 17.09 -22.73
CA TYR A 559 -7.88 16.04 -22.58
C TYR A 559 -7.11 15.85 -23.89
N PRO A 560 -5.76 15.80 -23.87
CA PRO A 560 -4.97 15.52 -25.06
C PRO A 560 -5.29 14.18 -25.66
N LYS A 561 -5.62 14.15 -26.96
CA LYS A 561 -5.99 12.94 -27.74
C LYS A 561 -5.31 12.94 -29.09
N GLY A 562 -4.97 11.77 -29.57
CA GLY A 562 -4.40 11.57 -30.89
C GLY A 562 -4.24 10.11 -31.22
N THR A 563 -3.90 9.79 -32.45
CA THR A 563 -3.62 8.42 -32.91
C THR A 563 -2.15 8.06 -32.64
N ILE A 564 -1.86 6.77 -32.57
CA ILE A 564 -0.46 6.30 -32.42
C ILE A 564 0.43 6.82 -33.55
N ARG A 565 -0.11 6.96 -34.78
CA ARG A 565 0.65 7.50 -35.93
C ARG A 565 1.01 8.98 -35.76
N GLU A 566 0.20 9.73 -35.02
CA GLU A 566 0.42 11.15 -34.76
C GLU A 566 1.31 11.41 -33.54
N ILE A 567 1.38 10.43 -32.65
CA ILE A 567 2.15 10.52 -31.41
C ILE A 567 3.61 10.15 -31.72
N GLN A 568 4.51 11.09 -31.52
CA GLN A 568 5.95 10.83 -31.61
C GLN A 568 6.38 10.15 -30.31
N ASP A 569 6.75 8.87 -30.42
CA ASP A 569 7.30 8.15 -29.29
C ASP A 569 8.64 8.74 -28.86
N ASN A 570 8.83 8.86 -27.55
CA ASN A 570 10.13 9.20 -27.03
C ASN A 570 11.05 7.99 -27.13
N PRO A 571 12.10 8.05 -27.97
CA PRO A 571 13.03 6.94 -28.16
C PRO A 571 13.78 6.53 -26.88
N THR A 572 13.73 7.33 -25.81
CA THR A 572 14.44 7.01 -24.56
C THR A 572 13.82 5.84 -23.79
N LEU A 573 12.52 5.60 -23.93
CA LEU A 573 11.84 4.47 -23.26
C LEU A 573 12.18 3.11 -23.89
N TRP A 574 12.57 3.10 -25.16
CA TRP A 574 12.74 1.89 -25.97
C TRP A 574 14.20 1.61 -26.34
N LYS A 575 15.15 2.43 -25.87
CA LYS A 575 16.59 2.25 -26.17
C LYS A 575 17.13 0.88 -25.84
N GLU A 576 16.58 0.24 -24.81
CA GLU A 576 17.01 -1.10 -24.40
C GLU A 576 16.38 -2.22 -25.24
N ALA A 577 15.26 -1.98 -25.90
CA ALA A 577 14.53 -3.01 -26.62
C ALA A 577 14.79 -3.03 -28.14
N ASP A 578 15.28 -1.94 -28.70
CA ASP A 578 15.48 -1.78 -30.15
C ASP A 578 14.21 -2.07 -30.99
N VAL A 579 13.04 -1.78 -30.41
CA VAL A 579 11.73 -2.11 -30.95
C VAL A 579 10.91 -0.83 -31.11
N LYS A 580 10.25 -0.68 -32.23
CA LYS A 580 9.32 0.44 -32.47
C LYS A 580 7.92 0.07 -31.96
N LEU A 581 7.18 1.06 -31.48
CA LEU A 581 5.81 0.87 -31.01
C LEU A 581 4.92 0.28 -32.12
N GLU A 582 5.13 0.69 -33.37
CA GLU A 582 4.45 0.15 -34.55
C GLU A 582 4.65 -1.35 -34.75
N ASP A 583 5.78 -1.89 -34.28
CA ASP A 583 6.10 -3.33 -34.37
C ASP A 583 5.43 -4.15 -33.24
N LEU A 584 4.95 -3.48 -32.18
CA LEU A 584 4.29 -4.09 -31.03
C LEU A 584 2.78 -4.15 -31.18
N LEU A 585 2.20 -3.28 -31.98
CA LEU A 585 0.76 -3.11 -32.10
C LEU A 585 0.19 -3.65 -33.42
N PRO A 586 -1.03 -4.21 -33.38
CA PRO A 586 -1.81 -4.48 -34.59
C PRO A 586 -2.03 -3.21 -35.42
N GLN A 587 -2.02 -3.32 -36.75
CA GLN A 587 -2.15 -2.16 -37.63
C GLN A 587 -3.46 -1.36 -37.41
N GLU A 588 -4.55 -2.06 -37.09
CA GLU A 588 -5.83 -1.43 -36.76
C GLU A 588 -5.81 -0.55 -35.51
N MET A 589 -4.84 -0.77 -34.61
CA MET A 589 -4.70 0.04 -33.40
C MET A 589 -3.94 1.35 -33.65
N LEU A 590 -3.13 1.42 -34.70
CA LEU A 590 -2.31 2.59 -35.01
C LEU A 590 -3.15 3.84 -35.36
N ASP A 591 -4.35 3.64 -35.87
CA ASP A 591 -5.30 4.70 -36.28
C ASP A 591 -6.39 4.97 -35.21
N LYS A 592 -6.33 4.28 -34.06
CA LYS A 592 -7.27 4.51 -32.96
C LYS A 592 -6.86 5.74 -32.15
N GLU A 593 -7.85 6.57 -31.83
CA GLU A 593 -7.68 7.70 -30.92
C GLU A 593 -7.43 7.18 -29.48
N ILE A 594 -6.40 7.71 -28.82
CA ILE A 594 -6.05 7.43 -27.43
C ILE A 594 -5.77 8.73 -26.68
N TYR A 595 -5.80 8.67 -25.36
CA TYR A 595 -5.22 9.73 -24.54
C TYR A 595 -3.70 9.62 -24.56
N TYR A 596 -3.05 10.75 -24.64
CA TYR A 596 -1.59 10.83 -24.53
C TYR A 596 -1.19 11.92 -23.55
N ASP A 597 0.06 11.94 -23.22
CA ASP A 597 0.65 12.98 -22.40
C ASP A 597 1.61 13.83 -23.22
N GLU A 598 1.48 15.15 -23.11
CA GLU A 598 2.49 16.07 -23.59
C GLU A 598 3.54 16.25 -22.51
N GLY A 599 4.62 15.46 -22.60
CA GLY A 599 5.80 15.65 -21.79
C GLY A 599 6.78 16.59 -22.45
N VAL A 600 7.78 16.99 -21.69
CA VAL A 600 8.94 17.71 -22.23
C VAL A 600 9.64 16.82 -23.25
N GLY A 601 9.68 17.21 -24.51
CA GLY A 601 10.35 16.49 -25.59
C GLY A 601 9.46 15.58 -26.44
N GLY A 602 8.15 15.60 -26.29
CA GLY A 602 7.24 14.87 -27.17
C GLY A 602 5.97 14.35 -26.53
N LYS A 603 5.12 13.78 -27.36
CA LYS A 603 3.88 13.13 -26.97
C LYS A 603 4.19 11.70 -26.51
N TRP A 604 3.56 11.27 -25.42
CA TRP A 604 3.83 10.01 -24.78
C TRP A 604 2.59 9.15 -24.66
N SER A 605 2.72 7.89 -25.00
CA SER A 605 1.66 6.89 -24.83
C SER A 605 1.93 5.90 -23.70
N PHE A 606 3.21 5.70 -23.36
CA PHE A 606 3.61 4.62 -22.44
C PHE A 606 4.77 5.02 -21.55
N HIS A 607 4.54 5.30 -20.37
CA HIS A 607 5.46 5.31 -19.23
C HIS A 607 4.61 5.63 -18.05
N PHE A 608 4.62 4.87 -17.01
CA PHE A 608 3.58 4.98 -16.01
C PHE A 608 2.22 5.27 -16.64
N PRO A 609 1.12 4.68 -16.32
CA PRO A 609 -0.14 4.94 -16.99
C PRO A 609 -0.72 6.31 -16.63
N GLY A 610 0.09 7.37 -16.70
CA GLY A 610 -0.33 8.74 -16.47
C GLY A 610 -1.53 9.11 -17.33
N ASN A 611 -1.54 8.63 -18.57
CA ASN A 611 -2.61 8.84 -19.53
C ASN A 611 -3.90 8.04 -19.27
N ILE A 612 -3.98 7.28 -18.17
CA ILE A 612 -5.23 6.69 -17.66
C ILE A 612 -5.59 7.16 -16.25
N MET A 613 -4.74 7.96 -15.62
CA MET A 613 -4.99 8.40 -14.24
C MET A 613 -6.18 9.35 -14.09
N HIS A 614 -6.60 10.04 -15.14
CA HIS A 614 -7.86 10.79 -15.15
C HIS A 614 -9.10 9.87 -15.08
N ILE A 615 -8.97 8.60 -15.52
CA ILE A 615 -10.00 7.57 -15.38
C ILE A 615 -10.01 7.07 -13.93
N TYR A 616 -8.84 6.65 -13.44
CA TYR A 616 -8.65 6.21 -12.07
C TYR A 616 -7.23 6.59 -11.58
N PRO A 617 -7.11 7.27 -10.43
CA PRO A 617 -8.16 7.62 -9.46
C PRO A 617 -8.96 8.89 -9.80
N GLY A 618 -8.75 9.49 -10.96
CA GLY A 618 -9.32 10.79 -11.33
C GLY A 618 -10.85 10.88 -11.42
N ASN A 619 -11.56 9.77 -11.64
CA ASN A 619 -13.03 9.70 -11.79
C ASN A 619 -13.63 10.60 -12.88
N ALA A 620 -12.81 11.07 -13.83
CA ALA A 620 -13.25 12.00 -14.85
C ALA A 620 -13.86 11.35 -16.09
N VAL A 621 -13.57 10.07 -16.29
CA VAL A 621 -14.14 9.22 -17.36
C VAL A 621 -14.52 7.88 -16.76
N GLY A 622 -15.72 7.39 -17.10
CA GLY A 622 -16.26 6.13 -16.63
C GLY A 622 -17.42 5.64 -17.48
N LEU A 623 -18.11 4.58 -17.04
CA LEU A 623 -19.18 3.91 -17.80
C LEU A 623 -20.35 4.83 -18.19
N GLY A 624 -20.58 5.90 -17.42
CA GLY A 624 -21.59 6.91 -17.72
C GLY A 624 -21.13 8.02 -18.66
N SER A 625 -19.87 8.02 -19.08
CA SER A 625 -19.32 9.02 -20.00
C SER A 625 -19.88 8.88 -21.43
N ALA A 626 -19.74 9.93 -22.23
CA ALA A 626 -20.14 9.90 -23.64
C ALA A 626 -19.41 8.74 -24.36
N GLN A 627 -20.12 8.03 -25.23
CA GLN A 627 -19.60 6.84 -25.91
C GLN A 627 -18.25 7.06 -26.60
N LYS A 628 -18.05 8.23 -27.21
CA LYS A 628 -16.80 8.59 -27.87
C LYS A 628 -15.63 8.68 -26.86
N GLU A 629 -15.85 9.28 -25.70
CA GLU A 629 -14.86 9.40 -24.64
C GLU A 629 -14.51 8.01 -24.07
N LEU A 630 -15.53 7.20 -23.85
CA LEU A 630 -15.37 5.84 -23.36
C LEU A 630 -14.60 4.95 -24.37
N GLU A 631 -14.79 5.15 -25.66
CA GLU A 631 -14.05 4.45 -26.71
C GLU A 631 -12.56 4.83 -26.67
N VAL A 632 -12.22 6.12 -26.57
CA VAL A 632 -10.83 6.60 -26.43
C VAL A 632 -10.18 6.01 -25.18
N ALA A 633 -10.89 5.99 -24.05
CA ALA A 633 -10.41 5.40 -22.81
C ALA A 633 -10.12 3.90 -22.94
N ARG A 634 -11.05 3.15 -23.57
CA ARG A 634 -10.85 1.70 -23.85
C ARG A 634 -9.66 1.45 -24.77
N ASN A 635 -9.52 2.25 -25.83
CA ASN A 635 -8.37 2.15 -26.73
C ASN A 635 -7.06 2.37 -25.98
N THR A 636 -7.02 3.39 -25.09
CA THR A 636 -5.83 3.69 -24.28
C THR A 636 -5.47 2.51 -23.37
N VAL A 637 -6.45 1.96 -22.65
CA VAL A 637 -6.26 0.79 -21.79
C VAL A 637 -5.81 -0.43 -22.61
N HIS A 638 -6.43 -0.66 -23.75
CA HIS A 638 -6.13 -1.80 -24.63
C HIS A 638 -4.69 -1.75 -25.16
N ILE A 639 -4.24 -0.58 -25.57
CA ILE A 639 -2.86 -0.38 -26.03
C ILE A 639 -1.84 -0.66 -24.93
N HIS A 640 -2.10 -0.19 -23.70
CA HIS A 640 -1.25 -0.54 -22.56
C HIS A 640 -1.12 -2.05 -22.38
N SER A 641 -2.25 -2.77 -22.38
CA SER A 641 -2.26 -4.23 -22.26
C SER A 641 -1.46 -4.90 -23.39
N LEU A 642 -1.70 -4.51 -24.65
CA LEU A 642 -1.00 -5.11 -25.80
C LEU A 642 0.50 -4.90 -25.77
N VAL A 643 0.96 -3.67 -25.49
CA VAL A 643 2.38 -3.33 -25.50
C VAL A 643 3.12 -4.04 -24.37
N GLU A 644 2.58 -4.04 -23.16
CA GLU A 644 3.23 -4.70 -22.02
C GLU A 644 3.32 -6.22 -22.22
N ASN A 645 2.26 -6.83 -22.72
CA ASN A 645 2.27 -8.26 -23.04
C ASN A 645 3.35 -8.60 -24.08
N LYS A 646 3.48 -7.78 -25.11
CA LYS A 646 4.46 -8.00 -26.19
C LYS A 646 5.89 -7.77 -25.74
N LEU A 647 6.13 -6.76 -24.92
CA LEU A 647 7.42 -6.51 -24.29
C LEU A 647 7.82 -7.67 -23.39
N GLY A 648 6.91 -8.16 -22.57
CA GLY A 648 7.13 -9.34 -21.74
C GLY A 648 7.53 -10.57 -22.56
N GLU A 649 6.91 -10.82 -23.73
CA GLU A 649 7.29 -11.90 -24.64
C GLU A 649 8.72 -11.73 -25.19
N LEU A 650 9.09 -10.51 -25.57
CA LEU A 650 10.40 -10.21 -26.13
C LEU A 650 11.51 -10.38 -25.09
N GLU A 651 11.31 -9.87 -23.88
CA GLU A 651 12.27 -10.04 -22.78
C GLU A 651 12.42 -11.52 -22.40
N TYR A 652 11.33 -12.27 -22.39
CA TYR A 652 11.36 -13.72 -22.18
C TYR A 652 12.26 -14.43 -23.19
N LYS A 653 12.09 -14.12 -24.48
CA LYS A 653 12.93 -14.71 -25.54
C LYS A 653 14.40 -14.37 -25.33
N LYS A 654 14.71 -13.11 -25.07
CA LYS A 654 16.10 -12.66 -24.78
C LYS A 654 16.69 -13.37 -23.56
N ALA A 655 15.91 -13.57 -22.50
CA ALA A 655 16.35 -14.27 -21.31
C ALA A 655 16.66 -15.75 -21.57
N LEU A 656 15.83 -16.42 -22.36
CA LEU A 656 16.06 -17.82 -22.78
C LEU A 656 17.32 -17.98 -23.67
N GLU A 657 17.54 -17.04 -24.59
CA GLU A 657 18.71 -17.07 -25.49
C GLU A 657 20.01 -16.84 -24.74
N LYS A 658 19.99 -16.02 -23.66
CA LYS A 658 21.19 -15.74 -22.86
C LYS A 658 21.49 -16.80 -21.78
N ALA A 659 20.56 -17.70 -21.49
CA ALA A 659 20.73 -18.69 -20.45
C ALA A 659 21.62 -19.85 -20.90
N SER A 660 22.69 -20.15 -20.14
CA SER A 660 23.44 -21.42 -20.31
C SER A 660 22.54 -22.60 -19.95
N ASP A 661 22.86 -23.78 -20.47
CA ASP A 661 22.03 -24.99 -20.28
C ASP A 661 21.81 -25.35 -18.80
N GLU A 662 22.81 -25.10 -17.93
CA GLU A 662 22.70 -25.27 -16.47
C GLU A 662 21.76 -24.22 -15.78
N LYS A 663 21.59 -23.05 -16.38
CA LYS A 663 20.77 -21.96 -15.85
C LYS A 663 19.40 -21.85 -16.54
N LYS A 664 19.09 -22.71 -17.48
CA LYS A 664 17.82 -22.66 -18.24
C LYS A 664 16.60 -22.83 -17.32
N GLU A 665 16.66 -23.72 -16.34
CA GLU A 665 15.54 -23.93 -15.42
C GLU A 665 15.29 -22.69 -14.56
N THR A 666 16.34 -22.04 -14.08
CA THR A 666 16.28 -20.78 -13.35
C THR A 666 15.84 -19.64 -14.27
N ALA A 667 16.34 -19.59 -15.50
CA ALA A 667 15.93 -18.63 -16.51
C ALA A 667 14.45 -18.82 -16.92
N VAL A 668 13.97 -20.07 -17.01
CA VAL A 668 12.56 -20.38 -17.25
C VAL A 668 11.68 -19.92 -16.08
N LYS A 669 12.12 -20.10 -14.83
CA LYS A 669 11.42 -19.57 -13.66
C LYS A 669 11.37 -18.03 -13.66
N HIS A 670 12.48 -17.38 -14.00
CA HIS A 670 12.49 -15.92 -14.15
C HIS A 670 11.73 -15.46 -15.38
N ALA A 671 11.67 -16.25 -16.40
CA ALA A 671 10.99 -15.94 -17.64
C ALA A 671 9.46 -16.05 -17.54
N HIS A 672 8.93 -16.85 -16.66
CA HIS A 672 7.50 -16.81 -16.31
C HIS A 672 7.10 -15.45 -15.74
N PHE A 673 8.03 -14.73 -15.11
CA PHE A 673 7.90 -13.39 -14.67
C PHE A 673 7.53 -12.38 -15.77
N TYR A 674 8.18 -12.49 -16.92
CA TYR A 674 7.90 -11.63 -18.09
C TYR A 674 6.61 -12.01 -18.83
N LYS A 675 6.04 -13.17 -18.56
CA LYS A 675 4.77 -13.62 -19.13
C LYS A 675 3.52 -13.09 -18.39
N ALA A 676 3.69 -12.57 -17.20
CA ALA A 676 2.59 -11.99 -16.47
C ALA A 676 2.31 -10.59 -17.00
N GLY A 677 1.77 -10.52 -18.19
CA GLY A 677 1.16 -9.43 -18.89
C GLY A 677 1.25 -8.01 -18.37
N ALA A 678 0.38 -7.22 -18.85
CA ALA A 678 0.22 -5.81 -18.58
C ALA A 678 0.69 -5.43 -17.17
N PHE A 679 1.67 -4.63 -17.09
CA PHE A 679 2.15 -4.09 -15.82
C PHE A 679 3.23 -4.90 -15.14
N ASN A 680 4.22 -5.13 -15.96
CA ASN A 680 5.57 -5.37 -15.49
C ASN A 680 6.04 -4.33 -14.48
N ALA A 681 5.63 -3.09 -14.60
CA ALA A 681 5.82 -2.14 -13.56
C ALA A 681 4.81 -2.44 -12.45
N SER A 682 5.25 -3.19 -11.46
CA SER A 682 4.49 -3.40 -10.22
C SER A 682 3.92 -2.10 -9.62
N ASN A 683 4.54 -0.96 -9.92
CA ASN A 683 4.11 0.35 -9.49
C ASN A 683 2.70 0.73 -9.93
N LEU A 684 2.23 0.18 -11.04
CA LEU A 684 1.07 0.74 -11.74
C LEU A 684 -0.07 -0.22 -11.88
N SER A 685 0.12 -1.48 -11.49
CA SER A 685 -0.95 -2.46 -11.43
C SER A 685 -2.13 -1.99 -10.56
N CYS A 686 -1.83 -1.22 -9.51
CA CYS A 686 -2.84 -0.64 -8.62
C CYS A 686 -3.71 0.45 -9.29
N LEU A 687 -3.30 0.99 -10.43
CA LEU A 687 -4.07 1.98 -11.19
C LEU A 687 -4.76 1.35 -12.39
N PHE A 688 -4.05 0.49 -13.11
CA PHE A 688 -4.50 -0.02 -14.40
C PHE A 688 -5.75 -0.89 -14.32
N PHE A 689 -5.76 -1.90 -13.45
CA PHE A 689 -6.89 -2.83 -13.43
C PHE A 689 -8.19 -2.12 -13.11
N THR A 690 -8.17 -1.19 -12.17
CA THR A 690 -9.35 -0.39 -11.83
C THR A 690 -9.74 0.56 -12.96
N ALA A 691 -8.78 1.21 -13.62
CA ALA A 691 -9.06 2.03 -14.80
C ALA A 691 -9.66 1.19 -15.93
N ALA A 692 -9.14 -0.01 -16.16
CA ALA A 692 -9.71 -0.94 -17.16
C ALA A 692 -11.15 -1.31 -16.84
N VAL A 693 -11.46 -1.62 -15.58
CA VAL A 693 -12.83 -1.89 -15.12
C VAL A 693 -13.75 -0.69 -15.37
N ARG A 694 -13.29 0.53 -15.03
CA ARG A 694 -14.10 1.76 -15.23
C ARG A 694 -14.40 2.10 -16.67
N THR A 695 -13.59 1.63 -17.60
CA THR A 695 -13.86 1.79 -19.05
C THR A 695 -14.77 0.70 -19.63
N GLY A 696 -15.09 -0.34 -18.85
CA GLY A 696 -15.81 -1.50 -19.36
C GLY A 696 -14.93 -2.33 -20.32
N TYR A 697 -13.62 -2.39 -20.08
CA TYR A 697 -12.71 -3.27 -20.81
C TYR A 697 -13.09 -4.74 -20.60
N ASP A 698 -12.60 -5.63 -21.46
CA ASP A 698 -12.96 -7.05 -21.41
C ASP A 698 -12.67 -7.68 -20.03
N PRO A 699 -13.71 -8.07 -19.27
CA PRO A 699 -13.55 -8.59 -17.93
C PRO A 699 -12.80 -9.93 -17.88
N ASP A 700 -12.84 -10.74 -18.94
CA ASP A 700 -12.10 -12.00 -19.05
C ASP A 700 -10.59 -11.75 -19.15
N ILE A 701 -10.19 -10.68 -19.84
CA ILE A 701 -8.79 -10.27 -19.94
C ILE A 701 -8.32 -9.71 -18.60
N ILE A 702 -9.09 -8.80 -18.00
CA ILE A 702 -8.76 -8.23 -16.67
C ILE A 702 -8.54 -9.35 -15.65
N TRP A 703 -9.47 -10.31 -15.58
CA TRP A 703 -9.39 -11.42 -14.63
C TRP A 703 -8.17 -12.29 -14.86
N LYS A 704 -7.90 -12.64 -16.10
CA LYS A 704 -6.72 -13.42 -16.46
C LYS A 704 -5.42 -12.72 -16.05
N GLU A 705 -5.28 -11.44 -16.36
CA GLU A 705 -4.09 -10.67 -16.08
C GLU A 705 -3.88 -10.47 -14.57
N MET A 706 -4.93 -10.21 -13.79
CA MET A 706 -4.86 -10.21 -12.33
C MET A 706 -4.38 -11.55 -11.77
N ARG A 707 -4.92 -12.65 -12.29
CA ARG A 707 -4.54 -14.00 -11.85
C ARG A 707 -3.09 -14.33 -12.21
N ASP A 708 -2.64 -13.95 -13.40
CA ASP A 708 -1.27 -14.11 -13.86
C ASP A 708 -0.29 -13.29 -13.00
N MET A 709 -0.64 -12.06 -12.67
CA MET A 709 0.14 -11.23 -11.76
C MET A 709 0.33 -11.90 -10.39
N ILE A 710 -0.75 -12.41 -9.79
CA ILE A 710 -0.68 -13.12 -8.51
C ILE A 710 0.22 -14.35 -8.62
N THR A 711 0.03 -15.15 -9.68
CA THR A 711 0.69 -16.45 -9.85
C THR A 711 2.19 -16.30 -10.09
N TYR A 712 2.59 -15.36 -10.95
CA TYR A 712 3.98 -15.25 -11.41
C TYR A 712 4.80 -14.23 -10.62
N ARG A 713 4.16 -13.21 -10.06
CA ARG A 713 4.82 -12.10 -9.37
C ARG A 713 4.53 -12.01 -7.88
N GLY A 714 3.41 -12.57 -7.44
CA GLY A 714 3.04 -12.58 -6.04
C GLY A 714 4.05 -13.32 -5.18
N ILE A 715 4.32 -12.79 -4.00
CA ILE A 715 4.94 -13.54 -2.90
C ILE A 715 3.88 -13.88 -1.86
N PRO A 716 4.11 -14.91 -1.04
CA PRO A 716 3.07 -15.44 -0.16
C PRO A 716 2.47 -14.44 0.84
N ASN A 717 3.18 -13.36 1.16
CA ASN A 717 2.70 -12.32 2.07
C ASN A 717 1.90 -11.18 1.40
N GLY A 718 1.68 -11.25 0.10
CA GLY A 718 0.85 -10.29 -0.60
C GLY A 718 1.59 -9.22 -1.39
N PHE A 719 2.88 -9.06 -1.24
CA PHE A 719 3.69 -8.18 -2.07
C PHE A 719 4.02 -8.80 -3.44
N LEU A 720 4.63 -8.02 -4.32
CA LEU A 720 5.11 -8.45 -5.63
C LEU A 720 6.65 -8.45 -5.65
N LYS A 721 7.26 -9.31 -6.46
CA LYS A 721 8.72 -9.57 -6.44
C LYS A 721 9.60 -8.42 -6.88
N GLU A 722 9.11 -7.54 -7.74
CA GLU A 722 9.97 -6.65 -8.53
C GLU A 722 10.23 -5.30 -7.91
N ASN A 723 9.33 -4.83 -7.10
CA ASN A 723 9.39 -3.47 -6.58
C ASN A 723 9.82 -3.46 -5.12
N PRO A 724 10.81 -2.68 -4.72
CA PRO A 724 11.22 -2.58 -3.32
C PRO A 724 10.18 -1.89 -2.43
N HIS A 725 9.35 -1.01 -2.95
CA HIS A 725 8.16 -0.53 -2.24
C HIS A 725 6.97 -1.45 -2.50
N GLY A 726 5.93 -1.42 -1.72
CA GLY A 726 4.92 -2.46 -1.82
C GLY A 726 3.56 -2.16 -1.30
N ILE A 727 3.39 -1.13 -0.50
CA ILE A 727 2.11 -0.91 0.16
C ILE A 727 0.97 -0.65 -0.84
N GLU A 728 1.24 0.05 -1.93
CA GLU A 728 0.28 0.33 -2.99
C GLU A 728 -0.18 -0.93 -3.74
N GLN A 729 0.68 -1.96 -3.77
CA GLN A 729 0.37 -3.23 -4.44
C GLN A 729 -0.73 -4.01 -3.71
N LEU A 730 -0.92 -3.74 -2.42
CA LEU A 730 -1.99 -4.34 -1.63
C LEU A 730 -3.38 -3.85 -2.04
N ASN A 731 -3.46 -2.70 -2.72
CA ASN A 731 -4.71 -2.18 -3.26
C ASN A 731 -5.16 -2.87 -4.55
N THR A 732 -4.24 -3.35 -5.37
CA THR A 732 -4.48 -3.79 -6.75
C THR A 732 -5.69 -4.73 -6.92
N ILE A 733 -5.70 -5.84 -6.20
CA ILE A 733 -6.77 -6.84 -6.34
C ILE A 733 -8.05 -6.42 -5.60
N PRO A 734 -7.99 -5.96 -4.34
CA PRO A 734 -9.21 -5.53 -3.66
C PRO A 734 -9.96 -4.43 -4.39
N ASP A 735 -9.26 -3.44 -4.89
CA ASP A 735 -9.87 -2.30 -5.55
C ASP A 735 -10.51 -2.69 -6.90
N ALA A 736 -9.77 -3.41 -7.74
CA ALA A 736 -10.30 -3.90 -9.02
C ALA A 736 -11.52 -4.81 -8.83
N ILE A 737 -11.48 -5.76 -7.89
CA ILE A 737 -12.60 -6.67 -7.61
C ILE A 737 -13.81 -5.88 -7.07
N GLN A 738 -13.60 -4.93 -6.18
CA GLN A 738 -14.69 -4.09 -5.68
C GLN A 738 -15.34 -3.29 -6.80
N GLU A 739 -14.56 -2.68 -7.69
CA GLU A 739 -15.07 -1.93 -8.85
C GLU A 739 -15.75 -2.85 -9.90
N MET A 740 -15.31 -4.10 -10.05
CA MET A 740 -16.01 -5.09 -10.88
C MET A 740 -17.36 -5.49 -10.29
N MET A 741 -17.51 -5.42 -8.96
CA MET A 741 -18.74 -5.79 -8.25
C MET A 741 -19.68 -4.61 -8.04
N LEU A 742 -19.15 -3.42 -7.71
CA LEU A 742 -19.91 -2.24 -7.34
C LEU A 742 -19.20 -0.96 -7.80
N GLN A 743 -19.89 -0.16 -8.62
CA GLN A 743 -19.44 1.21 -8.92
C GLN A 743 -20.49 2.22 -8.46
N SER A 744 -20.06 3.38 -7.97
CA SER A 744 -20.98 4.43 -7.50
C SER A 744 -20.43 5.86 -7.67
N TYR A 745 -19.21 6.04 -8.15
CA TYR A 745 -18.49 7.33 -8.23
C TYR A 745 -19.11 8.35 -9.20
N GLU A 746 -20.04 7.96 -10.04
CA GLU A 746 -20.84 8.84 -10.92
C GLU A 746 -22.23 9.20 -10.34
N GLY A 747 -22.45 8.93 -9.06
CA GLY A 747 -23.75 9.12 -8.41
C GLY A 747 -24.80 8.09 -8.83
N VAL A 748 -24.39 7.01 -9.49
CA VAL A 748 -25.22 5.88 -9.89
C VAL A 748 -24.61 4.59 -9.38
N ILE A 749 -25.38 3.80 -8.66
CA ILE A 749 -24.96 2.48 -8.20
C ILE A 749 -25.12 1.48 -9.33
N ARG A 750 -24.02 0.83 -9.73
CA ARG A 750 -23.98 -0.24 -10.73
C ARG A 750 -23.55 -1.55 -10.08
N ILE A 751 -24.28 -2.61 -10.31
CA ILE A 751 -24.11 -3.93 -9.69
C ILE A 751 -23.51 -4.90 -10.70
N PHE A 752 -22.32 -5.44 -10.42
CA PHE A 752 -21.54 -6.30 -11.31
C PHE A 752 -21.41 -5.71 -12.73
N PRO A 753 -21.03 -4.42 -12.88
CA PRO A 753 -21.04 -3.73 -14.17
C PRO A 753 -20.04 -4.32 -15.17
N VAL A 754 -18.89 -4.82 -14.67
CA VAL A 754 -17.82 -5.41 -15.49
C VAL A 754 -17.39 -6.73 -14.85
N TRP A 755 -18.13 -7.79 -15.11
CA TRP A 755 -17.91 -9.11 -14.49
C TRP A 755 -17.84 -10.23 -15.54
N PRO A 756 -16.90 -11.18 -15.44
CA PRO A 756 -16.76 -12.28 -16.41
C PRO A 756 -17.79 -13.38 -16.15
N ARG A 757 -19.09 -13.08 -16.28
CA ARG A 757 -20.23 -13.91 -15.85
C ARG A 757 -20.25 -15.32 -16.41
N LYS A 758 -19.67 -15.54 -17.60
CA LYS A 758 -19.62 -16.88 -18.21
C LYS A 758 -18.58 -17.78 -17.57
N LYS A 759 -17.43 -17.24 -17.15
CA LYS A 759 -16.33 -18.00 -16.54
C LYS A 759 -16.42 -18.05 -15.03
N HIS A 760 -16.94 -16.98 -14.44
CA HIS A 760 -17.12 -16.80 -12.99
C HIS A 760 -18.60 -16.50 -12.69
N PRO A 761 -19.49 -17.51 -12.83
CA PRO A 761 -20.93 -17.32 -12.72
C PRO A 761 -21.44 -17.11 -11.30
N ASN A 762 -20.60 -17.38 -10.29
CA ASN A 762 -21.01 -17.29 -8.89
C ASN A 762 -20.10 -16.35 -8.12
N ALA A 763 -20.68 -15.29 -7.57
CA ALA A 763 -19.98 -14.32 -6.75
C ALA A 763 -20.97 -13.62 -5.81
N SER A 764 -20.47 -13.09 -4.71
CA SER A 764 -21.27 -12.23 -3.85
C SER A 764 -20.40 -11.22 -3.11
N PHE A 765 -21.01 -10.11 -2.76
CA PHE A 765 -20.45 -9.15 -1.82
C PHE A 765 -21.51 -8.69 -0.82
N ARG A 766 -21.03 -8.33 0.38
CA ARG A 766 -21.88 -7.82 1.45
C ARG A 766 -21.30 -6.55 2.03
N ASN A 767 -22.18 -5.60 2.32
CA ASN A 767 -21.92 -4.37 3.05
C ASN A 767 -20.85 -3.47 2.39
N PHE A 768 -20.78 -3.45 1.06
CA PHE A 768 -19.93 -2.47 0.38
C PHE A 768 -20.52 -1.08 0.48
N ARG A 769 -19.67 -0.11 0.79
CA ARG A 769 -20.04 1.30 0.85
C ARG A 769 -20.07 1.92 -0.54
N ALA A 770 -21.09 2.68 -0.81
CA ALA A 770 -21.29 3.42 -2.05
C ALA A 770 -21.44 4.92 -1.77
N TRP A 771 -21.15 5.73 -2.76
CA TRP A 771 -21.30 7.18 -2.69
C TRP A 771 -22.73 7.57 -2.32
N GLY A 772 -22.88 8.66 -1.56
CA GLY A 772 -24.16 9.10 -1.02
C GLY A 772 -24.53 8.48 0.34
N GLY A 773 -23.59 7.76 0.97
CA GLY A 773 -23.82 7.15 2.29
C GLY A 773 -24.65 5.86 2.22
N PHE A 774 -24.53 5.11 1.13
CA PHE A 774 -25.21 3.83 0.99
C PHE A 774 -24.32 2.65 1.36
N GLU A 775 -24.96 1.53 1.71
CA GLU A 775 -24.36 0.23 1.90
C GLU A 775 -25.11 -0.78 1.02
N VAL A 776 -24.36 -1.54 0.23
CA VAL A 776 -24.91 -2.39 -0.81
C VAL A 776 -24.41 -3.83 -0.63
N SER A 777 -25.31 -4.78 -0.84
CA SER A 777 -25.00 -6.21 -0.91
C SER A 777 -25.70 -6.82 -2.13
N ALA A 778 -25.01 -7.72 -2.82
CA ALA A 778 -25.58 -8.42 -3.97
C ALA A 778 -24.96 -9.82 -4.16
N SER A 779 -25.70 -10.71 -4.82
CA SER A 779 -25.25 -12.03 -5.22
C SER A 779 -25.47 -12.28 -6.71
N LEU A 780 -24.50 -12.95 -7.30
CA LEU A 780 -24.53 -13.48 -8.65
C LEU A 780 -24.55 -15.01 -8.55
N LYS A 781 -25.49 -15.65 -9.23
CA LYS A 781 -25.61 -17.10 -9.31
C LYS A 781 -25.91 -17.52 -10.74
N ASP A 782 -25.17 -18.50 -11.23
CA ASP A 782 -25.29 -18.97 -12.62
C ASP A 782 -25.22 -17.84 -13.66
N GLY A 783 -24.46 -16.77 -13.36
CA GLY A 783 -24.27 -15.60 -14.19
C GLY A 783 -25.38 -14.53 -14.10
N GLU A 784 -26.41 -14.76 -13.29
CA GLU A 784 -27.55 -13.84 -13.11
C GLU A 784 -27.52 -13.23 -11.69
N ILE A 785 -27.90 -11.96 -11.60
CA ILE A 785 -28.06 -11.29 -10.29
C ILE A 785 -29.33 -11.81 -9.64
N GLU A 786 -29.23 -12.37 -8.44
CA GLU A 786 -30.39 -12.92 -7.70
C GLU A 786 -31.16 -11.82 -6.98
N GLN A 787 -30.43 -11.00 -6.19
CA GLN A 787 -31.03 -9.93 -5.41
C GLN A 787 -29.99 -8.85 -5.10
N VAL A 788 -30.47 -7.65 -4.83
CA VAL A 788 -29.68 -6.51 -4.39
C VAL A 788 -30.30 -5.92 -3.15
N THR A 789 -29.50 -5.65 -2.13
CA THR A 789 -29.92 -4.96 -0.93
C THR A 789 -29.21 -3.62 -0.86
N VAL A 790 -29.95 -2.55 -0.56
CA VAL A 790 -29.41 -1.21 -0.36
C VAL A 790 -29.90 -0.67 0.98
N LEU A 791 -28.97 -0.26 1.84
CA LEU A 791 -29.22 0.44 3.10
C LEU A 791 -28.74 1.88 2.96
N SER A 792 -29.58 2.85 3.32
CA SER A 792 -29.19 4.27 3.37
C SER A 792 -28.84 4.69 4.78
N HIS A 793 -27.60 5.04 5.04
CA HIS A 793 -27.18 5.56 6.35
C HIS A 793 -27.58 7.03 6.60
N LYS A 794 -27.99 7.75 5.56
CA LYS A 794 -28.24 9.20 5.64
C LYS A 794 -29.66 9.63 5.26
N GLY A 795 -30.40 8.81 4.54
CA GLY A 795 -31.74 9.13 4.06
C GLY A 795 -31.73 9.85 2.71
N ASN A 796 -30.79 9.50 1.85
CA ASN A 796 -30.64 10.08 0.52
C ASN A 796 -31.44 9.31 -0.55
N THR A 797 -31.74 9.97 -1.66
CA THR A 797 -32.29 9.30 -2.85
C THR A 797 -31.19 8.46 -3.48
N CYS A 798 -31.45 7.16 -3.59
CA CYS A 798 -30.55 6.20 -4.20
C CYS A 798 -30.87 6.05 -5.70
N ARG A 799 -29.88 6.29 -6.57
CA ARG A 799 -30.01 6.03 -8.00
C ARG A 799 -29.25 4.75 -8.35
N VAL A 800 -29.97 3.75 -8.83
CA VAL A 800 -29.42 2.43 -9.20
C VAL A 800 -29.63 2.20 -10.69
N GLU A 801 -28.58 1.84 -11.42
CA GLU A 801 -28.74 1.27 -12.75
C GLU A 801 -29.46 -0.08 -12.63
N ASN A 802 -30.51 -0.29 -13.43
CA ASN A 802 -31.35 -1.48 -13.30
C ASN A 802 -30.49 -2.76 -13.45
N PRO A 803 -30.35 -3.56 -12.39
CA PRO A 803 -29.48 -4.76 -12.42
C PRO A 803 -30.02 -5.84 -13.40
N TRP A 804 -31.26 -5.73 -13.79
CA TRP A 804 -31.98 -6.63 -14.74
C TRP A 804 -32.50 -5.83 -15.92
N PRO A 805 -31.66 -5.52 -16.92
CA PRO A 805 -32.05 -4.69 -18.06
C PRO A 805 -33.39 -5.13 -18.69
N GLU A 806 -34.23 -4.16 -19.05
CA GLU A 806 -35.56 -4.38 -19.68
C GLU A 806 -36.58 -5.13 -18.81
N LYS A 807 -36.26 -5.46 -17.53
CA LYS A 807 -37.22 -6.09 -16.62
C LYS A 807 -37.74 -5.08 -15.60
N SER A 808 -38.97 -5.31 -15.13
CA SER A 808 -39.53 -4.60 -13.98
C SER A 808 -38.88 -5.11 -12.68
N VAL A 809 -38.64 -4.19 -11.78
CA VAL A 809 -37.97 -4.44 -10.48
C VAL A 809 -38.96 -4.17 -9.36
N ILE A 810 -39.09 -5.12 -8.44
CA ILE A 810 -39.81 -4.93 -7.19
C ILE A 810 -38.81 -4.34 -6.18
N VAL A 811 -39.14 -3.18 -5.61
CA VAL A 811 -38.45 -2.56 -4.51
C VAL A 811 -39.26 -2.77 -3.26
N LYS A 812 -38.76 -3.55 -2.30
CA LYS A 812 -39.42 -3.83 -1.03
C LYS A 812 -38.75 -3.08 0.11
N TYR A 813 -39.49 -2.22 0.77
CA TYR A 813 -38.98 -1.38 1.86
C TYR A 813 -39.05 -2.11 3.20
N GLY A 814 -37.93 -2.16 3.90
CA GLY A 814 -37.78 -2.94 5.13
C GLY A 814 -38.63 -2.42 6.29
N TYR A 815 -38.74 -1.11 6.47
CA TYR A 815 -39.52 -0.54 7.59
C TYR A 815 -41.02 -0.62 7.41
N SER A 816 -41.48 -0.30 6.21
CA SER A 816 -42.92 -0.20 5.95
C SER A 816 -43.53 -1.49 5.42
N GLY A 817 -42.70 -2.39 4.87
CA GLY A 817 -43.14 -3.55 4.10
C GLY A 817 -43.81 -3.16 2.77
N ARG A 818 -43.80 -1.87 2.39
CA ARG A 818 -44.28 -1.37 1.11
C ARG A 818 -43.51 -2.03 -0.04
N GLU A 819 -44.18 -2.38 -1.07
CA GLU A 819 -43.60 -2.82 -2.31
C GLU A 819 -43.96 -1.82 -3.43
N GLU A 820 -42.98 -1.55 -4.26
CA GLU A 820 -43.12 -0.67 -5.42
C GLU A 820 -42.54 -1.35 -6.64
N VAL A 821 -43.18 -1.22 -7.77
CA VAL A 821 -42.68 -1.75 -9.04
C VAL A 821 -42.08 -0.59 -9.82
N CYS A 822 -40.77 -0.70 -10.09
CA CYS A 822 -40.04 0.26 -10.88
C CYS A 822 -39.64 -0.32 -12.21
N PHE A 823 -39.56 0.53 -13.24
CA PHE A 823 -39.15 0.14 -14.59
C PHE A 823 -38.28 1.26 -15.18
N GLY A 824 -37.32 0.88 -16.02
CA GLY A 824 -36.43 1.81 -16.70
C GLY A 824 -34.96 1.41 -16.56
N GLU A 825 -34.09 2.13 -17.23
CA GLU A 825 -32.63 1.95 -17.17
C GLU A 825 -32.07 2.33 -15.80
N TYR A 826 -32.62 3.37 -15.20
CA TYR A 826 -32.25 3.86 -13.87
C TYR A 826 -33.45 3.86 -12.93
N LEU A 827 -33.25 3.36 -11.73
CA LEU A 827 -34.23 3.35 -10.65
C LEU A 827 -33.84 4.45 -9.66
N SER A 828 -34.82 5.34 -9.35
CA SER A 828 -34.65 6.38 -8.32
C SER A 828 -35.49 5.98 -7.11
N ILE A 829 -34.80 5.67 -5.98
CA ILE A 829 -35.41 5.12 -4.77
C ILE A 829 -35.21 6.09 -3.63
N GLU A 830 -36.27 6.65 -3.12
CA GLU A 830 -36.25 7.53 -1.94
C GLU A 830 -36.17 6.69 -0.68
N LEU A 831 -35.13 6.89 0.10
CA LEU A 831 -34.86 6.16 1.33
C LEU A 831 -34.81 7.10 2.53
N GLN A 832 -35.33 6.63 3.65
CA GLN A 832 -35.13 7.29 4.94
C GLN A 832 -33.78 6.88 5.54
N LYS A 833 -33.35 7.64 6.56
CA LYS A 833 -32.13 7.29 7.30
C LYS A 833 -32.29 5.91 7.94
N GLU A 834 -31.25 5.07 7.78
CA GLU A 834 -31.17 3.67 8.23
C GLU A 834 -32.25 2.77 7.60
N GLU A 835 -32.89 3.19 6.52
CA GLU A 835 -33.85 2.36 5.79
C GLU A 835 -33.14 1.46 4.78
N GLN A 836 -33.55 0.20 4.77
CA GLN A 836 -33.06 -0.82 3.85
C GLN A 836 -34.16 -1.20 2.86
N VAL A 837 -33.77 -1.41 1.60
CA VAL A 837 -34.62 -1.98 0.57
C VAL A 837 -34.00 -3.24 -0.02
N LEU A 838 -34.89 -4.14 -0.49
CA LEU A 838 -34.53 -5.31 -1.27
C LEU A 838 -35.07 -5.11 -2.70
N LEU A 839 -34.20 -5.26 -3.68
CA LEU A 839 -34.53 -5.24 -5.10
C LEU A 839 -34.52 -6.67 -5.64
N SER A 840 -35.54 -7.02 -6.41
CA SER A 840 -35.65 -8.31 -7.11
C SER A 840 -36.41 -8.15 -8.44
N VAL A 841 -36.25 -9.10 -9.34
CA VAL A 841 -37.04 -9.14 -10.58
C VAL A 841 -38.48 -9.44 -10.24
N LEU A 842 -39.45 -8.77 -10.98
CA LEU A 842 -40.88 -9.04 -10.88
C LEU A 842 -41.18 -10.45 -11.39
#